data_fb6b8805902ef5ce88d88c7f5e3dba6a
#
_entry.id   fb6b8805902ef5ce88d88c7f5e3dba6a
#
_cell.length_a   1.000
_cell.length_b   1.000
_cell.length_c   1.000
_cell.angle_alpha   90.00
_cell.angle_beta   90.00
_cell.angle_gamma   90.00
#
_symmetry.space_group_name_H-M   'P 1'
#
loop_
_entity.id
_entity.type
_entity.pdbx_description
1 polymer ?
#
loop_
_entity_poly.entity_id
_entity_poly.type
_entity_poly.pdbx_seq_one_letter_code
_entity_poly.pdbx_strand_id
1 'polypeptide(L)'
;MNKGLKEKIALLNDEEKYQEIVDIVLATKEEEREFEIISEWGRAENNLGNYKKAIEILISVEDEGKGDSLWNYRMGYAYSGLENYEKAAEYFEKSKNLDPDYAWTYFELGWNLQRIEKNEEALDALKKAVELDPENTFALAEIGDIYEKLDNYEDALEYFKKAEELGRDDYWVITHIGWCLTQLDRDEEALEYYMKAFVGEEDNVWLISQIGVTLGALKRYEEGMEYLRKAEELGRNDGWLNSEIGWQLARMEKHEEAVEYFKKAEELGRNDSWLYNQLGWNLGVLGRYEEELESLYKSKKISEDDIWLESEIGWTLRNMSKPEEAIKYLNKARELGREDAWIHLELGLALGDLGKNEEALVELKKAEEAGDKSIRLYSTIAWNMGQLNKNEEALKYLKIAEELGRNDIWLYSETGWNLDAVGRTEEGEKYLQKAIELGRNDSWIYSEIGYSLSRNEKVEEGIEYYLKAKELGRNDIWLNSEIAWSYDVVGKYEEAVPYLETAEKLGRDDIWLNCEFAICLGRTEKSEEAIARLFKAQELGREDDWLYSEIAYNYGRLDRAEEALIYLDKAEKAGRDDTWLYSEIGWNLGTLERYEEGLKYFEKVIGMGRNDEWIYSQIGWTLAKLGRNAEAAENLKKAVELNPYDSWIEYNLGRVLRKCGKYIEAMEHIRKAAEIGGYEGWTDLELAWNYAEIDEKEVAKEYLENVEKYLDINSDAVKEDYNIVKFLINAMPIMFS
;
A
#
# COMPACT_ATOMS: atom_id res chain seq x y z
N MET A 1 76.98 68.30 11.80
CA MET A 1 75.64 68.68 11.24
C MET A 1 74.76 67.45 11.08
N ASN A 2 75.28 66.36 10.55
CA ASN A 2 74.47 65.14 10.31
C ASN A 2 73.94 64.49 11.60
N LYS A 3 74.58 64.52 12.77
CA LYS A 3 74.09 63.94 14.00
C LYS A 3 72.77 64.56 14.45
N GLY A 4 72.69 65.92 14.42
CA GLY A 4 71.41 66.59 14.77
C GLY A 4 70.24 66.37 13.75
N LEU A 5 70.56 66.11 12.47
CA LEU A 5 69.55 65.74 11.47
C LEU A 5 69.05 64.33 11.69
N LYS A 6 69.92 63.35 11.97
CA LYS A 6 69.49 61.98 12.27
C LYS A 6 68.61 61.91 13.53
N GLU A 7 68.98 62.61 14.61
CA GLU A 7 68.19 62.72 15.83
C GLU A 7 66.82 63.37 15.56
N LYS A 8 66.70 64.33 14.68
CA LYS A 8 65.48 64.99 14.33
C LYS A 8 64.59 64.07 13.47
N ILE A 9 65.19 63.34 12.54
CA ILE A 9 64.44 62.36 11.73
C ILE A 9 63.89 61.22 12.61
N ALA A 10 64.66 60.72 13.57
CA ALA A 10 64.22 59.72 14.50
C ALA A 10 63.02 60.19 15.34
N LEU A 11 63.04 61.45 15.83
CA LEU A 11 61.91 62.01 16.56
C LEU A 11 60.65 62.13 15.70
N LEU A 12 60.80 62.56 14.44
CA LEU A 12 59.69 62.68 13.52
C LEU A 12 59.13 61.33 13.09
N ASN A 13 59.96 60.28 13.06
CA ASN A 13 59.50 58.90 12.88
C ASN A 13 58.62 58.42 14.06
N ASP A 14 59.06 58.75 15.32
CA ASP A 14 58.30 58.40 16.56
C ASP A 14 56.95 59.18 16.57
N GLU A 15 56.91 60.37 15.98
CA GLU A 15 55.72 61.20 15.87
C GLU A 15 54.88 60.89 14.62
N GLU A 16 55.26 59.90 13.78
CA GLU A 16 54.64 59.53 12.49
C GLU A 16 54.51 60.67 11.49
N LYS A 17 55.39 61.69 11.57
CA LYS A 17 55.40 62.88 10.73
C LYS A 17 56.19 62.66 9.44
N TYR A 18 55.82 61.69 8.64
CA TYR A 18 56.58 61.25 7.47
C TYR A 18 56.73 62.33 6.40
N GLN A 19 55.73 63.20 6.17
CA GLN A 19 55.86 64.30 5.24
C GLN A 19 56.93 65.33 5.66
N GLU A 20 57.07 65.62 6.98
CA GLU A 20 58.08 66.52 7.49
C GLU A 20 59.49 65.94 7.30
N ILE A 21 59.64 64.61 7.40
CA ILE A 21 60.88 63.91 7.10
C ILE A 21 61.28 64.12 5.63
N VAL A 22 60.33 63.91 4.71
CA VAL A 22 60.56 64.11 3.27
C VAL A 22 61.01 65.55 3.00
N ASP A 23 60.32 66.52 3.58
CA ASP A 23 60.60 67.96 3.35
C ASP A 23 61.99 68.31 3.88
N ILE A 24 62.38 67.82 5.04
CA ILE A 24 63.70 68.08 5.64
C ILE A 24 64.81 67.43 4.78
N VAL A 25 64.63 66.21 4.35
CA VAL A 25 65.66 65.51 3.54
C VAL A 25 65.81 66.20 2.14
N LEU A 26 64.70 66.65 1.50
CA LEU A 26 64.77 67.40 0.29
C LEU A 26 65.46 68.74 0.47
N ALA A 27 65.34 69.42 1.60
CA ALA A 27 66.01 70.65 1.94
C ALA A 27 67.51 70.47 2.25
N THR A 28 67.98 69.25 2.58
CA THR A 28 69.37 68.91 2.87
C THR A 28 70.10 68.75 1.54
N LYS A 29 71.37 69.28 1.50
CA LYS A 29 72.24 69.16 0.29
C LYS A 29 72.48 67.68 0.00
N GLU A 30 72.54 67.36 -1.31
CA GLU A 30 72.72 65.97 -1.74
C GLU A 30 73.97 65.31 -1.19
N GLU A 31 75.08 66.05 -1.16
CA GLU A 31 76.35 65.62 -0.59
C GLU A 31 76.32 65.30 0.92
N GLU A 32 75.36 65.77 1.65
CA GLU A 32 75.12 65.55 3.10
C GLU A 32 74.14 64.45 3.40
N ARG A 33 73.49 63.82 2.38
CA ARG A 33 72.53 62.73 2.52
C ARG A 33 73.28 61.41 2.58
N GLU A 34 73.70 61.07 3.79
CA GLU A 34 74.28 59.75 4.10
C GLU A 34 73.27 58.62 3.90
N PHE A 35 73.77 57.35 3.77
CA PHE A 35 72.98 56.15 3.58
C PHE A 35 71.73 56.08 4.48
N GLU A 36 71.98 56.27 5.83
CA GLU A 36 70.91 56.18 6.82
C GLU A 36 69.78 57.23 6.57
N ILE A 37 70.15 58.48 6.15
CA ILE A 37 69.15 59.54 5.85
C ILE A 37 68.36 59.20 4.61
N ILE A 38 69.01 58.66 3.60
CA ILE A 38 68.27 58.21 2.33
C ILE A 38 67.40 57.03 2.63
N SER A 39 67.83 56.06 3.46
CA SER A 39 67.07 54.92 3.88
C SER A 39 65.85 55.34 4.71
N GLU A 40 65.96 56.34 5.62
CA GLU A 40 64.84 56.92 6.34
C GLU A 40 63.88 57.69 5.42
N TRP A 41 64.37 58.35 4.38
CA TRP A 41 63.51 58.95 3.35
C TRP A 41 62.68 57.90 2.60
N GLY A 42 63.31 56.81 2.19
CA GLY A 42 62.61 55.69 1.60
C GLY A 42 61.50 55.15 2.51
N ARG A 43 61.78 55.00 3.84
CA ARG A 43 60.78 54.63 4.83
C ARG A 43 59.62 55.63 4.87
N ALA A 44 59.91 56.95 4.90
CA ALA A 44 58.88 57.98 4.97
C ALA A 44 57.96 57.95 3.72
N GLU A 45 58.55 57.76 2.54
CA GLU A 45 57.75 57.60 1.30
C GLU A 45 56.90 56.32 1.28
N ASN A 46 57.41 55.24 1.84
CA ASN A 46 56.66 54.01 2.06
C ASN A 46 55.40 54.25 2.92
N ASN A 47 55.58 54.91 4.06
CA ASN A 47 54.47 55.18 4.97
C ASN A 47 53.46 56.23 4.41
N LEU A 48 53.92 57.06 3.44
CA LEU A 48 53.03 57.94 2.67
C LEU A 48 52.35 57.26 1.47
N GLY A 49 52.58 55.98 1.25
CA GLY A 49 52.00 55.21 0.13
C GLY A 49 52.69 55.47 -1.22
N ASN A 50 53.80 56.16 -1.23
CA ASN A 50 54.58 56.52 -2.44
C ASN A 50 55.58 55.44 -2.84
N TYR A 51 55.17 54.17 -2.88
CA TYR A 51 56.02 52.97 -2.98
C TYR A 51 56.97 52.98 -4.16
N LYS A 52 56.56 53.45 -5.36
CA LYS A 52 57.48 53.60 -6.52
C LYS A 52 58.60 54.54 -6.22
N LYS A 53 58.30 55.69 -5.63
CA LYS A 53 59.29 56.70 -5.27
C LYS A 53 60.21 56.21 -4.18
N ALA A 54 59.68 55.47 -3.20
CA ALA A 54 60.51 54.82 -2.17
C ALA A 54 61.53 53.86 -2.78
N ILE A 55 61.14 53.03 -3.74
CA ILE A 55 62.06 52.14 -4.49
C ILE A 55 63.15 52.95 -5.21
N GLU A 56 62.77 53.98 -5.96
CA GLU A 56 63.76 54.83 -6.65
C GLU A 56 64.78 55.42 -5.70
N ILE A 57 64.34 55.91 -4.53
CA ILE A 57 65.21 56.46 -3.51
C ILE A 57 66.12 55.41 -2.91
N LEU A 58 65.57 54.27 -2.53
CA LEU A 58 66.33 53.20 -1.91
C LEU A 58 67.35 52.57 -2.85
N ILE A 59 67.01 52.40 -4.14
CA ILE A 59 67.93 51.91 -5.17
C ILE A 59 69.15 52.88 -5.34
N SER A 60 69.00 54.15 -5.09
CA SER A 60 70.11 55.11 -5.22
C SER A 60 71.30 54.84 -4.29
N VAL A 61 71.04 54.05 -3.23
CA VAL A 61 72.05 53.61 -2.23
C VAL A 61 72.12 52.08 -2.14
N GLU A 62 71.86 51.40 -3.22
CA GLU A 62 71.77 49.92 -3.25
C GLU A 62 73.07 49.23 -2.83
N ASP A 63 74.20 49.77 -3.23
CA ASP A 63 75.51 49.13 -2.88
C ASP A 63 75.78 49.06 -1.40
N GLU A 64 75.41 50.08 -0.63
CA GLU A 64 75.45 50.11 0.81
C GLU A 64 74.32 49.36 1.47
N GLY A 65 73.11 49.49 0.86
CA GLY A 65 71.85 48.92 1.34
C GLY A 65 71.77 47.39 1.31
N LYS A 66 72.40 46.71 0.34
CA LYS A 66 72.37 45.24 0.22
C LYS A 66 72.80 44.49 1.51
N GLY A 67 73.69 45.09 2.31
CA GLY A 67 74.12 44.54 3.54
C GLY A 67 73.37 45.04 4.82
N ASP A 68 72.33 45.87 4.62
CA ASP A 68 71.56 46.43 5.70
C ASP A 68 70.18 45.78 5.82
N SER A 69 69.81 45.27 6.98
CA SER A 69 68.57 44.58 7.22
C SER A 69 67.34 45.50 7.04
N LEU A 70 67.40 46.72 7.60
CA LEU A 70 66.27 47.67 7.49
C LEU A 70 66.08 48.21 6.08
N TRP A 71 67.15 48.39 5.31
CA TRP A 71 66.99 48.76 3.92
C TRP A 71 66.30 47.64 3.11
N ASN A 72 66.68 46.38 3.30
CA ASN A 72 66.01 45.24 2.67
C ASN A 72 64.57 45.15 3.13
N TYR A 73 64.27 45.34 4.40
CA TYR A 73 62.92 45.42 4.92
C TYR A 73 62.09 46.50 4.21
N ARG A 74 62.63 47.72 4.08
CA ARG A 74 61.98 48.85 3.42
C ARG A 74 61.73 48.63 1.92
N MET A 75 62.65 47.97 1.24
CA MET A 75 62.50 47.54 -0.15
C MET A 75 61.37 46.49 -0.27
N GLY A 76 61.39 45.48 0.61
CA GLY A 76 60.30 44.48 0.70
C GLY A 76 58.96 45.13 0.89
N TYR A 77 58.84 46.06 1.86
CA TYR A 77 57.62 46.78 2.15
C TYR A 77 57.11 47.61 0.96
N ALA A 78 58.02 48.28 0.27
CA ALA A 78 57.66 49.03 -0.96
C ALA A 78 57.16 48.14 -2.10
N TYR A 79 57.75 46.93 -2.31
CA TYR A 79 57.27 45.98 -3.31
C TYR A 79 55.94 45.34 -2.89
N SER A 80 55.76 45.09 -1.60
CA SER A 80 54.52 44.63 -1.01
C SER A 80 53.35 45.62 -1.28
N GLY A 81 53.60 46.92 -1.03
CA GLY A 81 52.64 47.98 -1.29
C GLY A 81 52.34 48.17 -2.80
N LEU A 82 53.16 47.67 -3.71
CA LEU A 82 52.89 47.59 -5.16
C LEU A 82 52.31 46.25 -5.59
N GLU A 83 51.91 45.41 -4.66
CA GLU A 83 51.33 44.08 -4.89
C GLU A 83 52.27 43.11 -5.65
N ASN A 84 53.59 43.39 -5.60
CA ASN A 84 54.62 42.50 -6.14
C ASN A 84 55.16 41.61 -4.99
N TYR A 85 54.31 40.66 -4.59
CA TYR A 85 54.53 39.85 -3.39
C TYR A 85 55.75 38.92 -3.50
N GLU A 86 56.09 38.42 -4.69
CA GLU A 86 57.29 37.61 -4.93
C GLU A 86 58.56 38.39 -4.64
N LYS A 87 58.70 39.63 -5.18
CA LYS A 87 59.85 40.47 -4.91
C LYS A 87 59.90 40.95 -3.49
N ALA A 88 58.74 41.25 -2.89
CA ALA A 88 58.66 41.61 -1.48
C ALA A 88 59.22 40.49 -0.61
N ALA A 89 58.79 39.24 -0.84
CA ALA A 89 59.29 38.07 -0.13
C ALA A 89 60.82 37.86 -0.28
N GLU A 90 61.36 38.08 -1.52
CA GLU A 90 62.81 38.01 -1.76
C GLU A 90 63.61 39.04 -0.92
N TYR A 91 63.09 40.24 -0.75
CA TYR A 91 63.74 41.27 0.06
C TYR A 91 63.55 41.01 1.56
N PHE A 92 62.41 40.54 2.00
CA PHE A 92 62.21 40.15 3.40
C PHE A 92 63.08 38.95 3.76
N GLU A 93 63.29 37.97 2.89
CA GLU A 93 64.23 36.88 3.08
C GLU A 93 65.68 37.39 3.28
N LYS A 94 66.12 38.40 2.51
CA LYS A 94 67.43 39.02 2.73
C LYS A 94 67.47 39.76 4.05
N SER A 95 66.45 40.53 4.41
CA SER A 95 66.34 41.24 5.69
C SER A 95 66.45 40.27 6.87
N LYS A 96 65.70 39.15 6.83
CA LYS A 96 65.67 38.05 7.83
C LYS A 96 67.06 37.45 8.01
N ASN A 97 67.78 37.23 6.92
CA ASN A 97 69.12 36.64 6.99
C ASN A 97 70.19 37.61 7.58
N LEU A 98 69.94 38.93 7.47
CA LEU A 98 70.85 39.96 8.06
C LEU A 98 70.48 40.27 9.50
N ASP A 99 69.21 40.23 9.87
CA ASP A 99 68.74 40.40 11.26
C ASP A 99 67.65 39.37 11.59
N PRO A 100 68.04 38.20 12.13
CA PRO A 100 67.07 37.12 12.40
C PRO A 100 66.22 37.34 13.66
N ASP A 101 66.41 38.41 14.39
CA ASP A 101 65.71 38.70 15.65
C ASP A 101 64.62 39.78 15.46
N TYR A 102 64.43 40.31 14.21
CA TYR A 102 63.48 41.34 13.94
C TYR A 102 62.11 40.72 13.54
N ALA A 103 61.18 40.64 14.49
CA ALA A 103 59.89 39.97 14.37
C ALA A 103 59.05 40.47 13.17
N TRP A 104 59.05 41.78 12.87
CA TRP A 104 58.28 42.36 11.78
C TRP A 104 58.70 41.86 10.41
N THR A 105 59.99 41.53 10.23
CA THR A 105 60.48 40.94 8.95
C THR A 105 59.80 39.59 8.70
N TYR A 106 59.68 38.76 9.74
CA TYR A 106 59.01 37.46 9.63
C TYR A 106 57.49 37.60 9.39
N PHE A 107 56.87 38.56 10.04
CA PHE A 107 55.48 38.86 9.82
C PHE A 107 55.22 39.27 8.37
N GLU A 108 55.94 40.27 7.88
CA GLU A 108 55.81 40.75 6.50
C GLU A 108 56.15 39.66 5.47
N LEU A 109 57.19 38.85 5.73
CA LEU A 109 57.54 37.72 4.90
C LEU A 109 56.38 36.74 4.83
N GLY A 110 55.84 36.31 5.94
CA GLY A 110 54.72 35.38 6.01
C GLY A 110 53.47 35.89 5.34
N TRP A 111 53.13 37.18 5.58
CA TRP A 111 51.99 37.85 4.93
C TRP A 111 52.12 37.88 3.38
N ASN A 112 53.31 38.17 2.85
CA ASN A 112 53.56 38.19 1.41
C ASN A 112 53.61 36.79 0.80
N LEU A 113 54.16 35.80 1.50
CA LEU A 113 54.16 34.39 1.07
C LEU A 113 52.76 33.82 0.98
N GLN A 114 51.87 34.15 1.90
CA GLN A 114 50.46 33.76 1.84
C GLN A 114 49.76 34.33 0.61
N ARG A 115 50.07 35.56 0.21
CA ARG A 115 49.47 36.19 -1.02
C ARG A 115 49.89 35.50 -2.31
N ILE A 116 51.01 34.76 -2.32
CA ILE A 116 51.44 33.92 -3.43
C ILE A 116 51.18 32.44 -3.22
N GLU A 117 50.23 32.11 -2.31
CA GLU A 117 49.74 30.75 -2.00
C GLU A 117 50.82 29.79 -1.44
N LYS A 118 51.95 30.32 -0.96
CA LYS A 118 53.00 29.53 -0.27
C LYS A 118 52.68 29.36 1.19
N ASN A 119 51.57 28.69 1.52
CA ASN A 119 51.01 28.65 2.86
C ASN A 119 51.92 27.98 3.92
N GLU A 120 52.67 26.92 3.56
CA GLU A 120 53.57 26.26 4.49
C GLU A 120 54.75 27.20 4.87
N GLU A 121 55.39 27.82 3.89
CA GLU A 121 56.51 28.79 4.10
C GLU A 121 55.99 30.03 4.88
N ALA A 122 54.77 30.47 4.60
CA ALA A 122 54.11 31.57 5.32
C ALA A 122 53.89 31.24 6.79
N LEU A 123 53.36 30.05 7.10
CA LEU A 123 53.15 29.58 8.46
C LEU A 123 54.48 29.52 9.28
N ASP A 124 55.56 29.01 8.66
CA ASP A 124 56.88 28.96 9.31
C ASP A 124 57.38 30.39 9.63
N ALA A 125 57.21 31.32 8.71
CA ALA A 125 57.59 32.71 8.94
C ALA A 125 56.72 33.36 10.04
N LEU A 126 55.41 33.25 9.97
CA LEU A 126 54.52 33.86 10.94
C LEU A 126 54.66 33.23 12.33
N LYS A 127 54.86 31.95 12.45
CA LYS A 127 55.15 31.26 13.76
C LYS A 127 56.44 31.79 14.34
N LYS A 128 57.45 32.07 13.51
CA LYS A 128 58.70 32.68 13.96
C LYS A 128 58.49 34.13 14.42
N ALA A 129 57.62 34.86 13.71
CA ALA A 129 57.21 36.20 14.15
C ALA A 129 56.57 36.19 15.55
N VAL A 130 55.65 35.25 15.82
CA VAL A 130 55.02 35.08 17.12
C VAL A 130 55.99 34.56 18.18
N GLU A 131 56.97 33.72 17.83
CA GLU A 131 58.04 33.31 18.76
C GLU A 131 58.87 34.50 19.25
N LEU A 132 59.16 35.42 18.33
CA LEU A 132 59.95 36.66 18.62
C LEU A 132 59.09 37.75 19.29
N ASP A 133 57.83 37.84 18.93
CA ASP A 133 56.87 38.79 19.51
C ASP A 133 55.51 38.07 19.77
N PRO A 134 55.36 37.50 20.96
CA PRO A 134 54.13 36.76 21.31
C PRO A 134 52.87 37.62 21.41
N GLU A 135 52.99 38.93 21.47
CA GLU A 135 51.88 39.88 21.51
C GLU A 135 51.48 40.40 20.12
N ASN A 136 52.12 39.90 19.05
CA ASN A 136 51.80 40.26 17.68
C ASN A 136 50.45 39.69 17.25
N THR A 137 49.37 40.39 17.55
CA THR A 137 48.00 39.98 17.22
C THR A 137 47.74 39.88 15.71
N PHE A 138 48.50 40.60 14.89
CA PHE A 138 48.41 40.51 13.45
C PHE A 138 48.98 39.18 12.95
N ALA A 139 50.16 38.80 13.42
CA ALA A 139 50.75 37.51 13.05
C ALA A 139 49.89 36.32 13.51
N LEU A 140 49.34 36.39 14.72
CA LEU A 140 48.40 35.36 15.21
C LEU A 140 47.17 35.23 14.30
N ALA A 141 46.56 36.32 13.93
CA ALA A 141 45.37 36.28 13.10
C ALA A 141 45.65 35.82 11.65
N GLU A 142 46.80 36.19 11.06
CA GLU A 142 47.20 35.65 9.73
C GLU A 142 47.50 34.13 9.80
N ILE A 143 48.07 33.63 10.89
CA ILE A 143 48.22 32.18 11.12
C ILE A 143 46.84 31.50 11.13
N GLY A 144 45.87 32.10 11.84
CA GLY A 144 44.48 31.63 11.87
C GLY A 144 43.87 31.58 10.47
N ASP A 145 44.02 32.63 9.68
CA ASP A 145 43.51 32.71 8.30
C ASP A 145 44.14 31.64 7.37
N ILE A 146 45.43 31.36 7.55
CA ILE A 146 46.04 30.27 6.78
C ILE A 146 45.49 28.91 7.16
N TYR A 147 45.35 28.65 8.46
CA TYR A 147 44.76 27.38 8.92
C TYR A 147 43.30 27.23 8.47
N GLU A 148 42.53 28.30 8.48
CA GLU A 148 41.16 28.32 7.95
C GLU A 148 41.12 27.96 6.44
N LYS A 149 42.05 28.54 5.64
CA LYS A 149 42.17 28.21 4.20
C LYS A 149 42.62 26.76 3.93
N LEU A 150 43.24 26.14 4.90
CA LEU A 150 43.64 24.73 4.86
C LEU A 150 42.59 23.81 5.50
N ASP A 151 41.38 24.29 5.76
CA ASP A 151 40.28 23.57 6.40
C ASP A 151 40.60 23.00 7.80
N ASN A 152 41.68 23.56 8.46
CA ASN A 152 42.04 23.18 9.82
C ASN A 152 41.44 24.20 10.81
N TYR A 153 40.16 24.05 11.06
CA TYR A 153 39.37 25.03 11.83
C TYR A 153 39.68 24.99 13.34
N GLU A 154 40.18 23.89 13.93
CA GLU A 154 40.60 23.80 15.31
C GLU A 154 41.81 24.71 15.55
N ASP A 155 42.86 24.56 14.75
CA ASP A 155 44.07 25.38 14.91
C ASP A 155 43.76 26.85 14.57
N ALA A 156 42.97 27.10 13.52
CA ALA A 156 42.52 28.45 13.18
C ALA A 156 41.83 29.14 14.35
N LEU A 157 40.86 28.46 14.98
CA LEU A 157 40.16 28.96 16.15
C LEU A 157 41.06 29.27 17.33
N GLU A 158 42.07 28.42 17.58
CA GLU A 158 43.05 28.65 18.65
C GLU A 158 43.82 29.96 18.46
N TYR A 159 44.28 30.17 17.22
CA TYR A 159 45.07 31.38 16.90
C TYR A 159 44.23 32.65 16.88
N PHE A 160 43.03 32.62 16.34
CA PHE A 160 42.10 33.74 16.37
C PHE A 160 41.71 34.11 17.81
N LYS A 161 41.43 33.13 18.68
CA LYS A 161 41.14 33.38 20.12
C LYS A 161 42.32 33.97 20.84
N LYS A 162 43.55 33.53 20.55
CA LYS A 162 44.75 34.18 21.12
C LYS A 162 44.86 35.65 20.69
N ALA A 163 44.56 35.97 19.43
CA ALA A 163 44.54 37.34 18.96
C ALA A 163 43.47 38.18 19.67
N GLU A 164 42.27 37.62 19.88
CA GLU A 164 41.19 38.25 20.64
C GLU A 164 41.58 38.49 22.11
N GLU A 165 42.15 37.50 22.80
CA GLU A 165 42.61 37.60 24.20
C GLU A 165 43.66 38.69 24.40
N LEU A 166 44.48 38.96 23.38
CA LEU A 166 45.49 40.02 23.36
C LEU A 166 44.90 41.39 22.90
N GLY A 167 43.60 41.47 22.77
CA GLY A 167 42.87 42.73 22.52
C GLY A 167 42.57 43.03 21.04
N ARG A 168 42.78 42.10 20.11
CA ARG A 168 42.36 42.22 18.73
C ARG A 168 40.98 41.64 18.56
N ASP A 169 39.94 42.45 18.82
CA ASP A 169 38.52 42.09 18.77
C ASP A 169 37.77 42.86 17.69
N ASP A 170 38.47 43.16 16.59
CA ASP A 170 37.85 43.79 15.43
C ASP A 170 36.85 42.86 14.73
N TYR A 171 35.98 43.44 13.88
CA TYR A 171 34.96 42.71 13.14
C TYR A 171 35.50 41.48 12.40
N TRP A 172 36.71 41.62 11.80
CA TRP A 172 37.29 40.54 11.03
C TRP A 172 37.62 39.33 11.87
N VAL A 173 38.34 39.51 12.99
CA VAL A 173 38.69 38.41 13.91
C VAL A 173 37.45 37.75 14.49
N ILE A 174 36.48 38.55 14.94
CA ILE A 174 35.24 38.04 15.57
C ILE A 174 34.43 37.21 14.60
N THR A 175 34.31 37.63 13.34
CA THR A 175 33.56 36.87 12.31
C THR A 175 34.25 35.57 11.91
N HIS A 176 35.61 35.57 11.85
CA HIS A 176 36.38 34.36 11.58
C HIS A 176 36.32 33.34 12.73
N ILE A 177 36.29 33.79 13.99
CA ILE A 177 36.02 32.93 15.14
C ILE A 177 34.63 32.29 15.00
N GLY A 178 33.59 33.08 14.68
CA GLY A 178 32.23 32.59 14.46
C GLY A 178 32.21 31.55 13.34
N TRP A 179 32.88 31.83 12.22
CA TRP A 179 32.97 30.92 11.08
C TRP A 179 33.66 29.59 11.44
N CYS A 180 34.82 29.64 12.07
CA CYS A 180 35.51 28.43 12.54
C CYS A 180 34.64 27.60 13.48
N LEU A 181 33.90 28.23 14.40
CA LEU A 181 32.97 27.55 15.30
C LEU A 181 31.81 26.89 14.57
N THR A 182 31.27 27.53 13.52
CA THR A 182 30.26 26.93 12.67
C THR A 182 30.79 25.69 11.94
N GLN A 183 32.04 25.75 11.41
CA GLN A 183 32.64 24.59 10.74
C GLN A 183 32.97 23.43 11.70
N LEU A 184 33.05 23.71 13.00
CA LEU A 184 33.27 22.73 14.07
C LEU A 184 31.97 22.26 14.74
N ASP A 185 30.80 22.55 14.16
CA ASP A 185 29.46 22.22 14.70
C ASP A 185 29.23 22.79 16.12
N ARG A 186 29.87 23.93 16.46
CA ARG A 186 29.74 24.64 17.75
C ARG A 186 28.82 25.85 17.57
N ASP A 187 27.63 25.61 17.13
CA ASP A 187 26.67 26.64 16.64
C ASP A 187 26.26 27.64 17.74
N GLU A 188 26.11 27.20 19.02
CA GLU A 188 25.76 28.10 20.11
C GLU A 188 26.85 29.17 20.31
N GLU A 189 28.13 28.75 20.33
CA GLU A 189 29.22 29.68 20.45
C GLU A 189 29.41 30.54 19.22
N ALA A 190 29.22 29.95 18.02
CA ALA A 190 29.24 30.70 16.76
C ALA A 190 28.24 31.84 16.76
N LEU A 191 27.00 31.55 17.20
CA LEU A 191 25.94 32.56 17.30
C LEU A 191 26.32 33.70 18.24
N GLU A 192 26.92 33.42 19.39
CA GLU A 192 27.40 34.47 20.31
C GLU A 192 28.41 35.39 19.63
N TYR A 193 29.40 34.85 18.90
CA TYR A 193 30.39 35.62 18.17
C TYR A 193 29.76 36.41 16.99
N TYR A 194 28.88 35.83 16.23
CA TYR A 194 28.15 36.55 15.16
C TYR A 194 27.29 37.68 15.74
N MET A 195 26.60 37.45 16.85
CA MET A 195 25.80 38.49 17.50
C MET A 195 26.70 39.61 18.09
N LYS A 196 27.93 39.29 18.59
CA LYS A 196 28.94 40.28 18.99
C LYS A 196 29.37 41.14 17.79
N ALA A 197 29.63 40.51 16.62
CA ALA A 197 29.98 41.20 15.39
C ALA A 197 28.83 42.02 14.80
N PHE A 198 27.58 41.61 15.06
CA PHE A 198 26.37 42.25 14.52
C PHE A 198 26.12 43.63 15.10
N VAL A 199 26.62 43.93 16.29
CA VAL A 199 26.46 45.24 16.92
C VAL A 199 27.30 46.27 16.15
N GLY A 200 26.60 47.19 15.43
CA GLY A 200 27.23 48.17 14.57
C GLY A 200 27.32 47.80 13.09
N GLU A 201 26.94 46.59 12.73
CA GLU A 201 26.98 46.05 11.37
C GLU A 201 25.61 45.47 10.96
N GLU A 202 24.51 46.14 11.41
CA GLU A 202 23.12 45.64 11.29
C GLU A 202 22.63 45.53 9.84
N ASP A 203 23.32 46.09 8.87
CA ASP A 203 23.04 45.99 7.43
C ASP A 203 24.00 45.08 6.69
N ASN A 204 24.92 44.41 7.40
CA ASN A 204 25.86 43.47 6.77
C ASN A 204 25.18 42.18 6.35
N VAL A 205 24.88 42.09 5.07
CA VAL A 205 24.07 40.99 4.50
C VAL A 205 24.72 39.61 4.68
N TRP A 206 26.06 39.53 4.64
CA TRP A 206 26.76 38.26 4.87
C TRP A 206 26.56 37.79 6.32
N LEU A 207 26.81 38.70 7.28
CA LEU A 207 26.69 38.38 8.71
C LEU A 207 25.25 38.00 9.08
N ILE A 208 24.27 38.77 8.61
CA ILE A 208 22.83 38.47 8.78
C ILE A 208 22.51 37.08 8.29
N SER A 209 23.04 36.72 7.12
CA SER A 209 22.82 35.36 6.55
C SER A 209 23.44 34.28 7.41
N GLN A 210 24.67 34.50 7.95
CA GLN A 210 25.30 33.52 8.84
C GLN A 210 24.52 33.33 10.14
N ILE A 211 24.06 34.44 10.76
CA ILE A 211 23.18 34.37 11.93
C ILE A 211 21.93 33.53 11.62
N GLY A 212 21.28 33.78 10.49
CA GLY A 212 20.08 33.05 10.08
C GLY A 212 20.31 31.56 9.89
N VAL A 213 21.44 31.17 9.27
CA VAL A 213 21.79 29.75 9.07
C VAL A 213 22.17 29.10 10.40
N THR A 214 22.98 29.74 11.23
CA THR A 214 23.37 29.23 12.55
C THR A 214 22.15 29.01 13.47
N LEU A 215 21.17 29.92 13.44
CA LEU A 215 19.90 29.75 14.14
C LEU A 215 19.12 28.54 13.59
N GLY A 216 19.15 28.31 12.28
CA GLY A 216 18.57 27.12 11.64
C GLY A 216 19.24 25.83 12.11
N ALA A 217 20.56 25.79 12.22
CA ALA A 217 21.32 24.65 12.74
C ALA A 217 20.94 24.35 14.20
N LEU A 218 20.71 25.42 15.00
CA LEU A 218 20.20 25.33 16.37
C LEU A 218 18.71 24.98 16.45
N LYS A 219 18.04 24.69 15.36
CA LYS A 219 16.60 24.40 15.24
C LYS A 219 15.68 25.56 15.67
N ARG A 220 16.21 26.79 15.70
CA ARG A 220 15.46 28.03 15.94
C ARG A 220 15.01 28.62 14.61
N TYR A 221 14.22 27.82 13.87
CA TYR A 221 13.90 28.08 12.45
C TYR A 221 13.15 29.40 12.23
N GLU A 222 12.18 29.74 13.09
CA GLU A 222 11.42 30.97 12.97
C GLU A 222 12.34 32.20 13.09
N GLU A 223 13.23 32.21 14.08
CA GLU A 223 14.18 33.31 14.28
C GLU A 223 15.20 33.34 13.12
N GLY A 224 15.70 32.17 12.69
CA GLY A 224 16.59 32.08 11.53
C GLY A 224 15.98 32.66 10.27
N MET A 225 14.71 32.35 10.04
CA MET A 225 13.94 32.90 8.90
C MET A 225 13.81 34.41 8.93
N GLU A 226 13.68 35.04 10.10
CA GLU A 226 13.64 36.51 10.22
C GLU A 226 14.94 37.14 9.68
N TYR A 227 16.08 36.57 10.06
CA TYR A 227 17.38 37.03 9.58
C TYR A 227 17.60 36.74 8.08
N LEU A 228 17.25 35.55 7.59
CA LEU A 228 17.39 35.24 6.15
C LEU A 228 16.49 36.12 5.27
N ARG A 229 15.28 36.41 5.71
CA ARG A 229 14.39 37.36 5.01
C ARG A 229 14.93 38.80 5.06
N LYS A 230 15.51 39.22 6.16
CA LYS A 230 16.19 40.51 6.24
C LYS A 230 17.37 40.58 5.25
N ALA A 231 18.12 39.50 5.07
CA ALA A 231 19.17 39.42 4.05
C ALA A 231 18.60 39.54 2.62
N GLU A 232 17.46 38.93 2.35
CA GLU A 232 16.73 39.03 1.07
C GLU A 232 16.23 40.48 0.84
N GLU A 233 15.64 41.12 1.85
CA GLU A 233 15.19 42.53 1.81
C GLU A 233 16.33 43.51 1.56
N LEU A 234 17.52 43.24 2.08
CA LEU A 234 18.73 44.02 1.86
C LEU A 234 19.37 43.74 0.49
N GLY A 235 18.71 42.94 -0.36
CA GLY A 235 19.04 42.73 -1.77
C GLY A 235 19.86 41.48 -2.06
N ARG A 236 20.15 40.61 -1.09
CA ARG A 236 20.78 39.32 -1.39
C ARG A 236 19.76 38.40 -2.05
N ASN A 237 20.07 37.96 -3.26
CA ASN A 237 19.23 37.04 -4.00
C ASN A 237 20.09 36.12 -4.85
N ASP A 238 20.78 35.21 -4.22
CA ASP A 238 21.62 34.20 -4.83
C ASP A 238 21.08 32.78 -4.57
N GLY A 239 21.60 31.78 -5.28
CA GLY A 239 21.18 30.39 -5.14
C GLY A 239 21.44 29.83 -3.76
N TRP A 240 22.48 30.32 -3.04
CA TRP A 240 22.79 29.86 -1.69
C TRP A 240 21.73 30.34 -0.69
N LEU A 241 21.41 31.66 -0.65
CA LEU A 241 20.42 32.19 0.28
C LEU A 241 19.04 31.51 0.08
N ASN A 242 18.61 31.40 -1.18
CA ASN A 242 17.31 30.79 -1.47
C ASN A 242 17.27 29.31 -1.05
N SER A 243 18.35 28.57 -1.18
CA SER A 243 18.38 27.18 -0.71
C SER A 243 18.39 27.06 0.83
N GLU A 244 19.02 27.99 1.55
CA GLU A 244 18.97 28.02 3.02
C GLU A 244 17.56 28.36 3.54
N ILE A 245 16.88 29.32 2.90
CA ILE A 245 15.47 29.59 3.18
C ILE A 245 14.62 28.36 2.91
N GLY A 246 14.78 27.71 1.75
CA GLY A 246 14.09 26.50 1.40
C GLY A 246 14.31 25.37 2.43
N TRP A 247 15.57 25.21 2.90
CA TRP A 247 15.89 24.20 3.89
C TRP A 247 15.21 24.46 5.24
N GLN A 248 15.22 25.71 5.74
CA GLN A 248 14.52 26.04 6.99
C GLN A 248 12.99 25.87 6.86
N LEU A 249 12.41 26.28 5.74
CA LEU A 249 10.98 26.05 5.45
C LEU A 249 10.64 24.57 5.46
N ALA A 250 11.48 23.72 4.86
CA ALA A 250 11.32 22.28 4.88
C ALA A 250 11.33 21.71 6.31
N ARG A 251 12.22 22.24 7.18
CA ARG A 251 12.28 21.86 8.62
C ARG A 251 11.08 22.35 9.43
N MET A 252 10.40 23.39 8.94
CA MET A 252 9.12 23.88 9.48
C MET A 252 7.90 23.18 8.87
N GLU A 253 8.10 22.09 8.15
CA GLU A 253 7.08 21.30 7.42
C GLU A 253 6.31 22.10 6.34
N LYS A 254 6.86 23.24 5.88
CA LYS A 254 6.30 24.07 4.81
C LYS A 254 6.86 23.67 3.46
N HIS A 255 6.58 22.42 3.06
CA HIS A 255 7.22 21.80 1.91
C HIS A 255 6.90 22.47 0.57
N GLU A 256 5.69 23.02 0.36
CA GLU A 256 5.34 23.74 -0.85
C GLU A 256 6.20 25.00 -1.02
N GLU A 257 6.30 25.81 0.04
CA GLU A 257 7.13 27.02 0.03
C GLU A 257 8.61 26.65 -0.14
N ALA A 258 9.08 25.58 0.52
CA ALA A 258 10.44 25.09 0.38
C ALA A 258 10.78 24.73 -1.07
N VAL A 259 9.89 24.02 -1.77
CA VAL A 259 10.05 23.66 -3.18
C VAL A 259 10.18 24.92 -4.07
N GLU A 260 9.39 25.95 -3.81
CA GLU A 260 9.49 27.23 -4.56
C GLU A 260 10.86 27.88 -4.39
N TYR A 261 11.38 27.93 -3.17
CA TYR A 261 12.69 28.48 -2.88
C TYR A 261 13.84 27.63 -3.43
N PHE A 262 13.75 26.31 -3.40
CA PHE A 262 14.75 25.44 -4.02
C PHE A 262 14.75 25.58 -5.56
N LYS A 263 13.59 25.69 -6.20
CA LYS A 263 13.50 25.99 -7.64
C LYS A 263 14.10 27.35 -7.98
N LYS A 264 13.83 28.36 -7.16
CA LYS A 264 14.45 29.70 -7.32
C LYS A 264 15.96 29.62 -7.16
N ALA A 265 16.48 28.79 -6.26
CA ALA A 265 17.91 28.56 -6.12
C ALA A 265 18.52 27.91 -7.37
N GLU A 266 17.83 26.94 -8.00
CA GLU A 266 18.24 26.34 -9.27
C GLU A 266 18.27 27.39 -10.40
N GLU A 267 17.22 28.22 -10.53
CA GLU A 267 17.14 29.29 -11.51
C GLU A 267 18.27 30.32 -11.37
N LEU A 268 18.73 30.55 -10.14
CA LEU A 268 19.85 31.43 -9.81
C LEU A 268 21.22 30.77 -9.95
N GLY A 269 21.26 29.55 -10.51
CA GLY A 269 22.48 28.87 -10.94
C GLY A 269 23.06 27.89 -9.92
N ARG A 270 22.42 27.63 -8.77
CA ARG A 270 22.81 26.53 -7.90
C ARG A 270 22.41 25.20 -8.53
N ASN A 271 23.38 24.30 -8.71
CA ASN A 271 23.18 23.05 -9.45
C ASN A 271 23.97 21.88 -8.85
N ASP A 272 24.10 21.84 -7.53
CA ASP A 272 24.77 20.76 -6.82
C ASP A 272 23.80 19.63 -6.42
N SER A 273 24.33 18.45 -6.08
CA SER A 273 23.53 17.30 -5.68
C SER A 273 22.75 17.54 -4.38
N TRP A 274 23.28 18.37 -3.46
CA TRP A 274 22.57 18.71 -2.24
C TRP A 274 21.23 19.41 -2.53
N LEU A 275 21.24 20.41 -3.41
CA LEU A 275 20.02 21.12 -3.81
C LEU A 275 18.98 20.16 -4.40
N TYR A 276 19.39 19.32 -5.35
CA TYR A 276 18.48 18.40 -6.02
C TYR A 276 17.95 17.31 -5.09
N ASN A 277 18.74 16.87 -4.12
CA ASN A 277 18.30 15.94 -3.09
C ASN A 277 17.26 16.58 -2.16
N GLN A 278 17.49 17.84 -1.73
CA GLN A 278 16.52 18.57 -0.91
C GLN A 278 15.21 18.82 -1.67
N LEU A 279 15.33 19.25 -2.92
CA LEU A 279 14.17 19.49 -3.80
C LEU A 279 13.39 18.18 -4.01
N GLY A 280 14.09 17.08 -4.34
CA GLY A 280 13.49 15.78 -4.52
C GLY A 280 12.75 15.33 -3.27
N TRP A 281 13.42 15.32 -2.12
CA TRP A 281 12.81 14.90 -0.85
C TRP A 281 11.53 15.70 -0.51
N ASN A 282 11.53 17.02 -0.68
CA ASN A 282 10.35 17.84 -0.42
C ASN A 282 9.21 17.55 -1.42
N LEU A 283 9.53 17.29 -2.68
CA LEU A 283 8.55 16.89 -3.70
C LEU A 283 7.95 15.50 -3.37
N GLY A 284 8.75 14.58 -2.87
CA GLY A 284 8.31 13.26 -2.40
C GLY A 284 7.33 13.35 -1.23
N VAL A 285 7.62 14.20 -0.23
CA VAL A 285 6.71 14.45 0.89
C VAL A 285 5.36 15.00 0.40
N LEU A 286 5.37 15.82 -0.66
CA LEU A 286 4.15 16.35 -1.29
C LEU A 286 3.45 15.36 -2.24
N GLY A 287 4.01 14.16 -2.43
CA GLY A 287 3.49 13.17 -3.37
C GLY A 287 3.66 13.53 -4.85
N ARG A 288 4.55 14.49 -5.17
CA ARG A 288 4.84 14.95 -6.53
C ARG A 288 5.97 14.12 -7.16
N TYR A 289 5.73 12.81 -7.27
CA TYR A 289 6.74 11.79 -7.57
C TYR A 289 7.43 11.95 -8.92
N GLU A 290 6.74 12.46 -9.96
CA GLU A 290 7.35 12.72 -11.27
C GLU A 290 8.43 13.82 -11.18
N GLU A 291 8.15 14.92 -10.50
CA GLU A 291 9.09 16.02 -10.32
C GLU A 291 10.23 15.62 -9.36
N GLU A 292 9.91 14.84 -8.32
CA GLU A 292 10.91 14.24 -7.44
C GLU A 292 11.92 13.42 -8.24
N LEU A 293 11.44 12.49 -9.06
CA LEU A 293 12.29 11.61 -9.86
C LEU A 293 13.17 12.41 -10.84
N GLU A 294 12.65 13.49 -11.44
CA GLU A 294 13.43 14.39 -12.27
C GLU A 294 14.58 15.04 -11.50
N SER A 295 14.30 15.52 -10.29
CA SER A 295 15.30 16.14 -9.41
C SER A 295 16.37 15.13 -8.97
N LEU A 296 15.95 13.93 -8.56
CA LEU A 296 16.86 12.86 -8.19
C LEU A 296 17.74 12.41 -9.35
N TYR A 297 17.23 12.40 -10.59
CA TYR A 297 18.06 12.11 -11.77
C TYR A 297 19.03 13.24 -12.10
N LYS A 298 18.71 14.51 -11.81
CA LYS A 298 19.67 15.62 -11.90
C LYS A 298 20.80 15.43 -10.89
N SER A 299 20.46 15.07 -9.65
CA SER A 299 21.44 14.74 -8.60
C SER A 299 22.34 13.58 -9.02
N LYS A 300 21.76 12.51 -9.56
CA LYS A 300 22.50 11.30 -10.00
C LYS A 300 23.51 11.56 -11.10
N LYS A 301 23.29 12.56 -11.95
CA LYS A 301 24.26 12.97 -12.97
C LYS A 301 25.51 13.66 -12.41
N ILE A 302 25.39 14.17 -11.19
CA ILE A 302 26.47 14.89 -10.48
C ILE A 302 27.20 13.95 -9.53
N SER A 303 26.45 13.12 -8.81
CA SER A 303 26.96 12.17 -7.82
C SER A 303 26.54 10.75 -8.23
N GLU A 304 27.44 10.02 -8.87
CA GLU A 304 27.25 8.61 -9.19
C GLU A 304 27.46 7.77 -7.93
N ASP A 305 26.74 6.61 -7.79
CA ASP A 305 26.93 5.63 -6.69
C ASP A 305 26.64 6.16 -5.27
N ASP A 306 25.67 7.04 -5.11
CA ASP A 306 25.17 7.47 -3.81
C ASP A 306 24.09 6.50 -3.28
N ILE A 307 24.34 5.87 -2.15
CA ILE A 307 23.45 4.87 -1.51
C ILE A 307 22.07 5.46 -1.20
N TRP A 308 22.03 6.69 -0.68
CA TRP A 308 20.79 7.36 -0.34
C TRP A 308 19.98 7.63 -1.61
N LEU A 309 20.64 8.18 -2.63
CA LEU A 309 20.02 8.55 -3.90
C LEU A 309 19.42 7.33 -4.62
N GLU A 310 20.14 6.22 -4.72
CA GLU A 310 19.62 4.98 -5.30
C GLU A 310 18.40 4.47 -4.52
N SER A 311 18.43 4.61 -3.20
CA SER A 311 17.31 4.21 -2.34
C SER A 311 16.07 5.08 -2.57
N GLU A 312 16.24 6.41 -2.64
CA GLU A 312 15.13 7.33 -2.87
C GLU A 312 14.52 7.16 -4.26
N ILE A 313 15.35 7.02 -5.32
CA ILE A 313 14.86 6.71 -6.67
C ILE A 313 14.02 5.42 -6.65
N GLY A 314 14.49 4.38 -5.97
CA GLY A 314 13.76 3.12 -5.84
C GLY A 314 12.43 3.30 -5.12
N TRP A 315 12.41 4.03 -4.02
CA TRP A 315 11.20 4.35 -3.27
C TRP A 315 10.19 5.18 -4.09
N THR A 316 10.67 6.22 -4.77
CA THR A 316 9.88 7.07 -5.66
C THR A 316 9.23 6.26 -6.78
N LEU A 317 10.01 5.42 -7.47
CA LEU A 317 9.52 4.56 -8.56
C LEU A 317 8.44 3.57 -8.07
N ARG A 318 8.60 2.99 -6.87
CA ARG A 318 7.57 2.12 -6.30
C ARG A 318 6.27 2.89 -6.06
N ASN A 319 6.36 4.11 -5.49
CA ASN A 319 5.18 4.96 -5.28
C ASN A 319 4.52 5.41 -6.59
N MET A 320 5.28 5.47 -7.69
CA MET A 320 4.76 5.68 -9.06
C MET A 320 4.19 4.41 -9.69
N SER A 321 4.02 3.32 -8.92
CA SER A 321 3.56 2.02 -9.43
C SER A 321 4.46 1.42 -10.53
N LYS A 322 5.78 1.60 -10.39
CA LYS A 322 6.83 1.05 -11.28
C LYS A 322 7.76 0.11 -10.51
N PRO A 323 7.23 -0.99 -9.94
CA PRO A 323 8.00 -1.84 -9.03
C PRO A 323 9.18 -2.56 -9.69
N GLU A 324 9.11 -2.90 -10.99
CA GLU A 324 10.25 -3.52 -11.70
C GLU A 324 11.47 -2.60 -11.76
N GLU A 325 11.24 -1.31 -12.02
CA GLU A 325 12.31 -0.32 -12.04
C GLU A 325 12.81 -0.04 -10.62
N ALA A 326 11.88 0.08 -9.66
CA ALA A 326 12.19 0.28 -8.24
C ALA A 326 13.16 -0.79 -7.71
N ILE A 327 12.90 -2.06 -7.97
CA ILE A 327 13.75 -3.19 -7.54
C ILE A 327 15.19 -3.05 -8.07
N LYS A 328 15.39 -2.54 -9.29
CA LYS A 328 16.75 -2.34 -9.83
C LYS A 328 17.53 -1.32 -9.01
N TYR A 329 16.92 -0.20 -8.68
CA TYR A 329 17.56 0.85 -7.88
C TYR A 329 17.77 0.44 -6.42
N LEU A 330 16.79 -0.22 -5.80
CA LEU A 330 16.90 -0.75 -4.44
C LEU A 330 18.01 -1.82 -4.35
N ASN A 331 18.13 -2.69 -5.35
CA ASN A 331 19.23 -3.65 -5.42
C ASN A 331 20.58 -2.95 -5.61
N LYS A 332 20.65 -1.87 -6.40
CA LYS A 332 21.88 -1.08 -6.54
C LYS A 332 22.29 -0.45 -5.22
N ALA A 333 21.33 0.12 -4.45
CA ALA A 333 21.59 0.63 -3.11
C ALA A 333 22.16 -0.45 -2.17
N ARG A 334 21.64 -1.69 -2.27
CA ARG A 334 22.14 -2.85 -1.53
C ARG A 334 23.54 -3.24 -1.95
N GLU A 335 23.83 -3.28 -3.26
CA GLU A 335 25.19 -3.54 -3.78
C GLU A 335 26.21 -2.52 -3.31
N LEU A 336 25.78 -1.26 -3.10
CA LEU A 336 26.60 -0.19 -2.54
C LEU A 336 26.77 -0.29 -1.02
N GLY A 337 26.13 -1.27 -0.36
CA GLY A 337 26.33 -1.59 1.05
C GLY A 337 25.16 -1.22 1.98
N ARG A 338 23.99 -0.88 1.47
CA ARG A 338 22.81 -0.67 2.32
C ARG A 338 22.14 -2.01 2.65
N GLU A 339 22.26 -2.43 3.91
CA GLU A 339 21.69 -3.71 4.40
C GLU A 339 20.86 -3.51 5.68
N ASP A 340 20.18 -2.37 5.78
CA ASP A 340 19.31 -2.07 6.91
C ASP A 340 17.89 -2.68 6.72
N ALA A 341 17.09 -2.64 7.77
CA ALA A 341 15.71 -3.13 7.73
C ALA A 341 14.86 -2.42 6.68
N TRP A 342 15.15 -1.13 6.44
CA TRP A 342 14.39 -0.32 5.49
C TRP A 342 14.52 -0.84 4.04
N ILE A 343 15.75 -1.15 3.58
CA ILE A 343 15.96 -1.61 2.20
C ILE A 343 15.25 -2.95 1.94
N HIS A 344 15.28 -3.86 2.93
CA HIS A 344 14.59 -5.14 2.84
C HIS A 344 13.07 -4.98 2.85
N LEU A 345 12.54 -4.04 3.63
CA LEU A 345 11.11 -3.72 3.62
C LEU A 345 10.69 -3.18 2.25
N GLU A 346 11.40 -2.21 1.68
CA GLU A 346 11.04 -1.61 0.39
C GLU A 346 11.18 -2.62 -0.77
N LEU A 347 12.19 -3.49 -0.75
CA LEU A 347 12.31 -4.61 -1.70
C LEU A 347 11.14 -5.59 -1.55
N GLY A 348 10.77 -5.94 -0.33
CA GLY A 348 9.64 -6.81 -0.05
C GLY A 348 8.32 -6.22 -0.54
N LEU A 349 8.11 -4.92 -0.33
CA LEU A 349 6.95 -4.20 -0.84
C LEU A 349 6.92 -4.20 -2.38
N ALA A 350 8.03 -3.86 -3.03
CA ALA A 350 8.10 -3.81 -4.49
C ALA A 350 7.91 -5.19 -5.13
N LEU A 351 8.41 -6.26 -4.51
CA LEU A 351 8.20 -7.64 -4.96
C LEU A 351 6.74 -8.06 -4.77
N GLY A 352 6.12 -7.67 -3.65
CA GLY A 352 4.70 -7.90 -3.39
C GLY A 352 3.81 -7.21 -4.41
N ASP A 353 4.11 -5.95 -4.76
CA ASP A 353 3.41 -5.18 -5.80
C ASP A 353 3.47 -5.87 -7.18
N LEU A 354 4.50 -6.68 -7.44
CA LEU A 354 4.64 -7.53 -8.63
C LEU A 354 3.95 -8.90 -8.52
N GLY A 355 3.34 -9.21 -7.38
CA GLY A 355 2.79 -10.53 -7.12
C GLY A 355 3.84 -11.63 -6.87
N LYS A 356 5.12 -11.28 -6.69
CA LYS A 356 6.21 -12.20 -6.34
C LYS A 356 6.23 -12.43 -4.83
N ASN A 357 5.11 -12.94 -4.32
CA ASN A 357 4.84 -12.99 -2.88
C ASN A 357 5.85 -13.84 -2.09
N GLU A 358 6.37 -14.94 -2.67
CA GLU A 358 7.40 -15.77 -2.01
C GLU A 358 8.74 -15.04 -1.88
N GLU A 359 9.20 -14.37 -2.95
CA GLU A 359 10.41 -13.54 -2.93
C GLU A 359 10.23 -12.36 -1.96
N ALA A 360 9.05 -11.73 -1.96
CA ALA A 360 8.70 -10.65 -1.03
C ALA A 360 8.83 -11.10 0.43
N LEU A 361 8.28 -12.26 0.78
CA LEU A 361 8.37 -12.80 2.14
C LEU A 361 9.82 -13.08 2.59
N VAL A 362 10.71 -13.44 1.67
CA VAL A 362 12.14 -13.62 1.99
C VAL A 362 12.76 -12.29 2.42
N GLU A 363 12.51 -11.22 1.66
CA GLU A 363 13.06 -9.90 2.00
C GLU A 363 12.38 -9.31 3.26
N LEU A 364 11.07 -9.46 3.40
CA LEU A 364 10.34 -8.99 4.59
C LEU A 364 10.81 -9.67 5.89
N LYS A 365 11.18 -10.96 5.83
CA LYS A 365 11.76 -11.65 6.99
C LYS A 365 13.14 -11.13 7.34
N LYS A 366 13.96 -10.76 6.35
CA LYS A 366 15.24 -10.10 6.61
C LYS A 366 15.03 -8.73 7.27
N ALA A 367 13.99 -7.98 6.86
CA ALA A 367 13.63 -6.72 7.53
C ALA A 367 13.26 -6.95 9.01
N GLU A 368 12.49 -8.00 9.31
CA GLU A 368 12.15 -8.41 10.67
C GLU A 368 13.40 -8.80 11.48
N GLU A 369 14.28 -9.60 10.90
CA GLU A 369 15.57 -10.02 11.51
C GLU A 369 16.52 -8.84 11.74
N ALA A 370 16.50 -7.84 10.85
CA ALA A 370 17.23 -6.59 10.98
C ALA A 370 16.62 -5.60 11.99
N GLY A 371 15.50 -6.00 12.63
CA GLY A 371 14.90 -5.29 13.77
C GLY A 371 13.70 -4.41 13.46
N ASP A 372 13.18 -4.39 12.22
CA ASP A 372 11.90 -3.75 11.96
C ASP A 372 10.76 -4.52 12.65
N LYS A 373 9.98 -3.79 13.43
CA LYS A 373 8.77 -4.28 14.12
C LYS A 373 7.58 -3.38 13.86
N SER A 374 7.59 -2.73 12.70
CA SER A 374 6.56 -1.77 12.33
C SER A 374 5.26 -2.45 11.95
N ILE A 375 4.17 -1.74 12.14
CA ILE A 375 2.84 -2.11 11.64
C ILE A 375 2.90 -2.36 10.12
N ARG A 376 3.71 -1.55 9.40
CA ARG A 376 3.88 -1.65 7.95
C ARG A 376 4.47 -3.00 7.55
N LEU A 377 5.52 -3.44 8.21
CA LEU A 377 6.15 -4.73 7.96
C LEU A 377 5.16 -5.89 8.16
N TYR A 378 4.55 -5.97 9.35
CA TYR A 378 3.67 -7.10 9.68
C TYR A 378 2.42 -7.15 8.81
N SER A 379 1.87 -5.99 8.46
CA SER A 379 0.77 -5.90 7.51
C SER A 379 1.14 -6.41 6.12
N THR A 380 2.34 -6.06 5.65
CA THR A 380 2.84 -6.50 4.35
C THR A 380 3.13 -7.99 4.33
N ILE A 381 3.70 -8.55 5.41
CA ILE A 381 3.90 -9.99 5.55
C ILE A 381 2.54 -10.71 5.49
N ALA A 382 1.56 -10.22 6.25
CA ALA A 382 0.23 -10.81 6.29
C ALA A 382 -0.43 -10.83 4.91
N TRP A 383 -0.38 -9.70 4.20
CA TRP A 383 -0.94 -9.59 2.85
C TRP A 383 -0.28 -10.59 1.87
N ASN A 384 1.05 -10.66 1.83
CA ASN A 384 1.75 -11.61 0.97
C ASN A 384 1.45 -13.08 1.32
N MET A 385 1.29 -13.38 2.62
CA MET A 385 0.89 -14.72 3.08
C MET A 385 -0.54 -15.06 2.63
N GLY A 386 -1.47 -14.13 2.74
CA GLY A 386 -2.84 -14.28 2.27
C GLY A 386 -2.90 -14.58 0.78
N GLN A 387 -2.12 -13.84 -0.04
CA GLN A 387 -2.03 -14.07 -1.49
C GLN A 387 -1.47 -15.48 -1.84
N LEU A 388 -0.73 -16.10 -0.94
CA LEU A 388 -0.21 -17.46 -1.08
C LEU A 388 -1.12 -18.53 -0.42
N ASN A 389 -2.35 -18.16 -0.05
CA ASN A 389 -3.29 -18.99 0.69
C ASN A 389 -2.76 -19.53 2.04
N LYS A 390 -1.76 -18.86 2.64
CA LYS A 390 -1.23 -19.14 3.98
C LYS A 390 -2.00 -18.34 5.04
N ASN A 391 -3.32 -18.48 5.01
CA ASN A 391 -4.24 -17.60 5.74
C ASN A 391 -4.09 -17.72 7.28
N GLU A 392 -3.81 -18.92 7.81
CA GLU A 392 -3.56 -19.11 9.25
C GLU A 392 -2.30 -18.36 9.73
N GLU A 393 -1.24 -18.33 8.91
CA GLU A 393 -0.05 -17.56 9.22
C GLU A 393 -0.30 -16.06 9.05
N ALA A 394 -1.04 -15.66 8.01
CA ALA A 394 -1.44 -14.27 7.79
C ALA A 394 -2.20 -13.70 9.01
N LEU A 395 -3.13 -14.47 9.57
CA LEU A 395 -3.89 -14.08 10.77
C LEU A 395 -3.00 -13.81 11.98
N LYS A 396 -1.88 -14.53 12.15
CA LYS A 396 -0.93 -14.27 13.25
C LYS A 396 -0.29 -12.89 13.09
N TYR A 397 0.13 -12.52 11.87
CA TYR A 397 0.74 -11.23 11.60
C TYR A 397 -0.27 -10.08 11.62
N LEU A 398 -1.51 -10.30 11.16
CA LEU A 398 -2.60 -9.33 11.30
C LEU A 398 -2.89 -9.03 12.78
N LYS A 399 -2.88 -10.06 13.63
CA LYS A 399 -3.04 -9.89 15.07
C LYS A 399 -1.91 -9.08 15.68
N ILE A 400 -0.66 -9.31 15.29
CA ILE A 400 0.48 -8.48 15.74
C ILE A 400 0.28 -7.02 15.30
N ALA A 401 -0.16 -6.78 14.07
CA ALA A 401 -0.43 -5.42 13.58
C ALA A 401 -1.57 -4.75 14.39
N GLU A 402 -2.60 -5.48 14.78
CA GLU A 402 -3.69 -5.00 15.66
C GLU A 402 -3.16 -4.69 17.07
N GLU A 403 -2.36 -5.56 17.66
CA GLU A 403 -1.74 -5.38 18.98
C GLU A 403 -0.78 -4.15 19.00
N LEU A 404 -0.15 -3.83 17.89
CA LEU A 404 0.66 -2.62 17.71
C LEU A 404 -0.17 -1.35 17.49
N GLY A 405 -1.50 -1.46 17.44
CA GLY A 405 -2.41 -0.33 17.39
C GLY A 405 -3.01 -0.05 16.00
N ARG A 406 -2.81 -0.90 14.99
CA ARG A 406 -3.53 -0.77 13.73
C ARG A 406 -5.00 -1.09 13.96
N ASN A 407 -5.89 -0.20 13.53
CA ASN A 407 -7.34 -0.32 13.74
C ASN A 407 -8.13 0.31 12.59
N ASP A 408 -7.64 0.15 11.37
CA ASP A 408 -8.19 0.76 10.17
C ASP A 408 -9.03 -0.22 9.34
N ILE A 409 -9.68 0.33 8.32
CA ILE A 409 -10.49 -0.41 7.35
C ILE A 409 -9.71 -1.57 6.71
N TRP A 410 -8.43 -1.34 6.41
CA TRP A 410 -7.61 -2.36 5.75
C TRP A 410 -7.42 -3.59 6.65
N LEU A 411 -7.02 -3.37 7.92
CA LEU A 411 -6.79 -4.46 8.87
C LEU A 411 -8.03 -5.33 9.03
N TYR A 412 -9.19 -4.70 9.25
CA TYR A 412 -10.42 -5.44 9.48
C TYR A 412 -10.90 -6.19 8.24
N SER A 413 -10.69 -5.62 7.06
CA SER A 413 -11.01 -6.28 5.79
C SER A 413 -10.14 -7.50 5.54
N GLU A 414 -8.81 -7.35 5.70
CA GLU A 414 -7.86 -8.46 5.52
C GLU A 414 -8.05 -9.56 6.56
N THR A 415 -8.32 -9.18 7.82
CA THR A 415 -8.58 -10.15 8.87
C THR A 415 -9.84 -10.94 8.58
N GLY A 416 -10.92 -10.28 8.18
CA GLY A 416 -12.17 -10.93 7.82
C GLY A 416 -12.01 -11.89 6.65
N TRP A 417 -11.38 -11.44 5.57
CA TRP A 417 -11.12 -12.27 4.39
C TRP A 417 -10.27 -13.51 4.70
N ASN A 418 -9.20 -13.36 5.50
CA ASN A 418 -8.37 -14.50 5.90
C ASN A 418 -9.11 -15.47 6.83
N LEU A 419 -10.00 -14.97 7.70
CA LEU A 419 -10.86 -15.81 8.56
C LEU A 419 -11.84 -16.62 7.74
N ASP A 420 -12.48 -16.02 6.74
CA ASP A 420 -13.38 -16.71 5.83
C ASP A 420 -12.66 -17.80 5.03
N ALA A 421 -11.45 -17.50 4.56
CA ALA A 421 -10.64 -18.45 3.82
C ALA A 421 -10.22 -19.70 4.64
N VAL A 422 -10.16 -19.59 5.97
CA VAL A 422 -9.91 -20.74 6.88
C VAL A 422 -11.20 -21.33 7.47
N GLY A 423 -12.37 -20.92 7.00
CA GLY A 423 -13.67 -21.43 7.43
C GLY A 423 -14.17 -20.88 8.78
N ARG A 424 -13.55 -19.81 9.33
CA ARG A 424 -13.99 -19.13 10.56
C ARG A 424 -14.93 -17.96 10.22
N THR A 425 -15.96 -18.25 9.45
CA THR A 425 -16.83 -17.27 8.79
C THR A 425 -17.64 -16.40 9.75
N GLU A 426 -18.04 -16.93 10.92
CA GLU A 426 -18.70 -16.12 11.96
C GLU A 426 -17.79 -15.02 12.54
N GLU A 427 -16.50 -15.30 12.65
CA GLU A 427 -15.52 -14.31 13.10
C GLU A 427 -15.20 -13.36 11.97
N GLY A 428 -15.09 -13.87 10.73
CA GLY A 428 -14.87 -13.09 9.52
C GLY A 428 -15.94 -12.02 9.32
N GLU A 429 -17.22 -12.42 9.41
CA GLU A 429 -18.38 -11.50 9.36
C GLU A 429 -18.22 -10.31 10.31
N LYS A 430 -17.82 -10.56 11.56
CA LYS A 430 -17.64 -9.50 12.57
C LYS A 430 -16.55 -8.50 12.21
N TYR A 431 -15.43 -8.97 11.66
CA TYR A 431 -14.35 -8.10 11.23
C TYR A 431 -14.73 -7.30 9.96
N LEU A 432 -15.38 -7.92 8.98
CA LEU A 432 -15.87 -7.23 7.80
C LEU A 432 -16.92 -6.16 8.15
N GLN A 433 -17.80 -6.46 9.12
CA GLN A 433 -18.77 -5.48 9.60
C GLN A 433 -18.12 -4.26 10.25
N LYS A 434 -17.03 -4.45 11.03
CA LYS A 434 -16.25 -3.32 11.57
C LYS A 434 -15.66 -2.45 10.45
N ALA A 435 -15.23 -3.04 9.33
CA ALA A 435 -14.76 -2.27 8.20
C ALA A 435 -15.85 -1.37 7.59
N ILE A 436 -17.10 -1.86 7.53
CA ILE A 436 -18.26 -1.04 7.13
C ILE A 436 -18.51 0.08 8.15
N GLU A 437 -18.50 -0.21 9.45
CA GLU A 437 -18.69 0.79 10.52
C GLU A 437 -17.67 1.94 10.43
N LEU A 438 -16.45 1.65 9.98
CA LEU A 438 -15.40 2.64 9.71
C LEU A 438 -15.57 3.36 8.36
N GLY A 439 -16.62 3.04 7.59
CA GLY A 439 -16.96 3.75 6.37
C GLY A 439 -16.56 3.05 5.06
N ARG A 440 -16.10 1.79 5.09
CA ARG A 440 -15.89 1.05 3.86
C ARG A 440 -17.22 0.79 3.16
N ASN A 441 -17.34 1.23 1.90
CA ASN A 441 -18.59 1.16 1.15
C ASN A 441 -18.30 0.89 -0.34
N ASP A 442 -17.61 -0.21 -0.62
CA ASP A 442 -17.32 -0.65 -1.98
C ASP A 442 -17.96 -2.02 -2.26
N SER A 443 -18.02 -2.38 -3.53
CA SER A 443 -18.61 -3.65 -3.96
C SER A 443 -17.88 -4.88 -3.42
N TRP A 444 -16.60 -4.75 -3.09
CA TRP A 444 -15.80 -5.86 -2.58
C TRP A 444 -16.27 -6.25 -1.16
N ILE A 445 -16.37 -5.26 -0.24
CA ILE A 445 -16.74 -5.55 1.15
C ILE A 445 -18.12 -6.19 1.26
N TYR A 446 -19.09 -5.70 0.45
CA TYR A 446 -20.42 -6.27 0.45
C TYR A 446 -20.45 -7.71 -0.08
N SER A 447 -19.64 -8.03 -1.08
CA SER A 447 -19.53 -9.40 -1.56
C SER A 447 -18.87 -10.36 -0.57
N GLU A 448 -17.87 -9.91 0.18
CA GLU A 448 -17.24 -10.73 1.22
C GLU A 448 -18.20 -10.99 2.39
N ILE A 449 -18.94 -9.98 2.84
CA ILE A 449 -19.98 -10.19 3.86
C ILE A 449 -21.08 -11.13 3.36
N GLY A 450 -21.50 -10.98 2.11
CA GLY A 450 -22.44 -11.91 1.50
C GLY A 450 -21.95 -13.36 1.54
N TYR A 451 -20.64 -13.54 1.26
CA TYR A 451 -20.00 -14.85 1.36
C TYR A 451 -19.99 -15.39 2.79
N SER A 452 -19.55 -14.61 3.77
CA SER A 452 -19.56 -15.00 5.18
C SER A 452 -20.95 -15.41 5.65
N LEU A 453 -21.96 -14.57 5.37
CA LEU A 453 -23.34 -14.84 5.76
C LEU A 453 -23.89 -16.11 5.10
N SER A 454 -23.64 -16.31 3.81
CA SER A 454 -24.10 -17.50 3.09
C SER A 454 -23.49 -18.79 3.64
N ARG A 455 -22.26 -18.75 4.13
CA ARG A 455 -21.60 -19.90 4.78
C ARG A 455 -22.01 -20.08 6.26
N ASN A 456 -22.60 -19.06 6.88
CA ASN A 456 -23.14 -19.09 8.26
C ASN A 456 -24.64 -19.45 8.30
N GLU A 457 -25.17 -20.08 7.27
CA GLU A 457 -26.60 -20.47 7.15
C GLU A 457 -27.57 -19.28 7.10
N LYS A 458 -27.09 -18.03 6.88
CA LYS A 458 -27.87 -16.81 6.72
C LYS A 458 -27.95 -16.42 5.24
N VAL A 459 -28.38 -17.39 4.41
CA VAL A 459 -28.25 -17.28 2.95
C VAL A 459 -29.09 -16.13 2.38
N GLU A 460 -30.33 -15.92 2.89
CA GLU A 460 -31.18 -14.83 2.45
C GLU A 460 -30.57 -13.45 2.71
N GLU A 461 -29.99 -13.26 3.92
CA GLU A 461 -29.25 -12.02 4.22
C GLU A 461 -28.03 -11.88 3.32
N GLY A 462 -27.32 -12.97 3.06
CA GLY A 462 -26.18 -12.98 2.13
C GLY A 462 -26.52 -12.51 0.73
N ILE A 463 -27.67 -12.92 0.19
CA ILE A 463 -28.18 -12.47 -1.10
C ILE A 463 -28.36 -10.95 -1.14
N GLU A 464 -28.89 -10.33 -0.09
CA GLU A 464 -29.07 -8.87 -0.04
C GLU A 464 -27.72 -8.14 -0.16
N TYR A 465 -26.69 -8.64 0.51
CA TYR A 465 -25.34 -8.09 0.42
C TYR A 465 -24.70 -8.30 -0.96
N TYR A 466 -24.86 -9.45 -1.57
CA TYR A 466 -24.39 -9.70 -2.93
C TYR A 466 -25.08 -8.78 -3.96
N LEU A 467 -26.39 -8.58 -3.83
CA LEU A 467 -27.13 -7.67 -4.71
C LEU A 467 -26.63 -6.24 -4.55
N LYS A 468 -26.33 -5.81 -3.34
CA LYS A 468 -25.74 -4.49 -3.09
C LYS A 468 -24.35 -4.37 -3.70
N ALA A 469 -23.53 -5.42 -3.65
CA ALA A 469 -22.24 -5.44 -4.35
C ALA A 469 -22.42 -5.26 -5.87
N LYS A 470 -23.45 -5.88 -6.43
CA LYS A 470 -23.82 -5.76 -7.85
C LYS A 470 -24.31 -4.35 -8.21
N GLU A 471 -25.13 -3.73 -7.39
CA GLU A 471 -25.58 -2.33 -7.53
C GLU A 471 -24.40 -1.35 -7.54
N LEU A 472 -23.35 -1.62 -6.76
CA LEU A 472 -22.11 -0.85 -6.73
C LEU A 472 -21.16 -1.16 -7.90
N GLY A 473 -21.62 -1.91 -8.90
CA GLY A 473 -20.93 -2.12 -10.17
C GLY A 473 -20.10 -3.40 -10.27
N ARG A 474 -20.02 -4.25 -9.22
CA ARG A 474 -19.37 -5.55 -9.35
C ARG A 474 -20.25 -6.49 -10.19
N ASN A 475 -19.71 -6.99 -11.29
CA ASN A 475 -20.43 -7.91 -12.17
C ASN A 475 -19.44 -8.90 -12.80
N ASP A 476 -18.79 -9.69 -11.98
CA ASP A 476 -17.86 -10.72 -12.40
C ASP A 476 -18.47 -12.13 -12.31
N ILE A 477 -17.75 -13.12 -12.83
CA ILE A 477 -18.16 -14.53 -12.82
C ILE A 477 -18.39 -15.02 -11.39
N TRP A 478 -17.51 -14.66 -10.45
CA TRP A 478 -17.58 -15.14 -9.08
C TRP A 478 -18.87 -14.66 -8.39
N LEU A 479 -19.14 -13.34 -8.42
CA LEU A 479 -20.33 -12.77 -7.76
C LEU A 479 -21.63 -13.35 -8.32
N ASN A 480 -21.77 -13.45 -9.66
CA ASN A 480 -22.98 -14.00 -10.26
C ASN A 480 -23.16 -15.49 -9.92
N SER A 481 -22.06 -16.23 -9.78
CA SER A 481 -22.09 -17.63 -9.34
C SER A 481 -22.54 -17.79 -7.89
N GLU A 482 -22.01 -16.94 -6.97
CA GLU A 482 -22.42 -16.97 -5.56
C GLU A 482 -23.90 -16.57 -5.38
N ILE A 483 -24.37 -15.57 -6.13
CA ILE A 483 -25.78 -15.18 -6.10
C ILE A 483 -26.66 -16.34 -6.57
N ALA A 484 -26.29 -16.98 -7.69
CA ALA A 484 -27.07 -18.10 -8.25
C ALA A 484 -27.11 -19.27 -7.28
N TRP A 485 -25.96 -19.66 -6.72
CA TRP A 485 -25.86 -20.72 -5.71
C TRP A 485 -26.70 -20.39 -4.47
N SER A 486 -26.65 -19.15 -4.01
CA SER A 486 -27.43 -18.71 -2.86
C SER A 486 -28.94 -18.81 -3.12
N TYR A 487 -29.41 -18.44 -4.30
CA TYR A 487 -30.81 -18.60 -4.69
C TYR A 487 -31.20 -20.08 -4.84
N ASP A 488 -30.32 -20.94 -5.34
CA ASP A 488 -30.53 -22.39 -5.39
C ASP A 488 -30.74 -22.97 -3.98
N VAL A 489 -29.83 -22.64 -3.05
CA VAL A 489 -29.89 -23.12 -1.65
C VAL A 489 -31.20 -22.75 -0.96
N VAL A 490 -31.76 -21.56 -1.23
CA VAL A 490 -33.05 -21.14 -0.64
C VAL A 490 -34.26 -21.57 -1.48
N GLY A 491 -34.05 -22.39 -2.52
CA GLY A 491 -35.10 -22.95 -3.35
C GLY A 491 -35.74 -21.95 -4.33
N LYS A 492 -35.11 -20.78 -4.57
CA LYS A 492 -35.57 -19.76 -5.52
C LYS A 492 -34.92 -19.96 -6.89
N TYR A 493 -35.26 -21.08 -7.51
CA TYR A 493 -34.62 -21.55 -8.75
C TYR A 493 -34.79 -20.63 -9.94
N GLU A 494 -35.97 -20.01 -10.08
CA GLU A 494 -36.25 -19.08 -11.17
C GLU A 494 -35.38 -17.82 -11.10
N GLU A 495 -35.16 -17.33 -9.90
CA GLU A 495 -34.31 -16.16 -9.63
C GLU A 495 -32.80 -16.47 -9.85
N ALA A 496 -32.39 -17.72 -9.71
CA ALA A 496 -30.98 -18.13 -9.93
C ALA A 496 -30.58 -18.09 -11.41
N VAL A 497 -31.47 -18.49 -12.32
CA VAL A 497 -31.19 -18.68 -13.76
C VAL A 497 -30.57 -17.44 -14.43
N PRO A 498 -31.07 -16.20 -14.24
CA PRO A 498 -30.48 -14.99 -14.87
C PRO A 498 -29.03 -14.74 -14.46
N TYR A 499 -28.64 -15.14 -13.25
CA TYR A 499 -27.27 -14.98 -12.77
C TYR A 499 -26.34 -16.05 -13.35
N LEU A 500 -26.82 -17.29 -13.51
CA LEU A 500 -26.09 -18.33 -14.25
C LEU A 500 -25.86 -17.93 -15.71
N GLU A 501 -26.91 -17.39 -16.40
CA GLU A 501 -26.76 -16.86 -17.74
C GLU A 501 -25.72 -15.72 -17.82
N THR A 502 -25.68 -14.89 -16.79
CA THR A 502 -24.70 -13.80 -16.73
C THR A 502 -23.30 -14.33 -16.56
N ALA A 503 -23.10 -15.32 -15.68
CA ALA A 503 -21.82 -15.99 -15.49
C ALA A 503 -21.35 -16.69 -16.78
N GLU A 504 -22.25 -17.33 -17.52
CA GLU A 504 -21.97 -17.95 -18.83
C GLU A 504 -21.54 -16.90 -19.87
N LYS A 505 -22.29 -15.79 -19.99
CA LYS A 505 -21.96 -14.66 -20.89
C LYS A 505 -20.61 -14.02 -20.57
N LEU A 506 -20.19 -14.02 -19.32
CA LEU A 506 -18.89 -13.54 -18.85
C LEU A 506 -17.77 -14.55 -19.10
N GLY A 507 -18.07 -15.73 -19.62
CA GLY A 507 -17.10 -16.73 -20.07
C GLY A 507 -16.93 -17.92 -19.13
N ARG A 508 -17.79 -18.12 -18.12
CA ARG A 508 -17.78 -19.36 -17.35
C ARG A 508 -18.40 -20.49 -18.19
N ASP A 509 -17.66 -21.58 -18.36
CA ASP A 509 -18.14 -22.76 -19.08
C ASP A 509 -17.49 -24.01 -18.48
N ASP A 510 -17.87 -24.35 -17.24
CA ASP A 510 -17.35 -25.46 -16.49
C ASP A 510 -18.45 -26.43 -16.06
N ILE A 511 -18.04 -27.54 -15.47
CA ILE A 511 -18.95 -28.58 -14.95
C ILE A 511 -19.91 -27.97 -13.92
N TRP A 512 -19.42 -27.12 -13.02
CA TRP A 512 -20.25 -26.52 -11.97
C TRP A 512 -21.40 -25.72 -12.55
N LEU A 513 -21.11 -24.81 -13.49
CA LEU A 513 -22.15 -23.97 -14.11
C LEU A 513 -23.26 -24.80 -14.75
N ASN A 514 -22.89 -25.84 -15.51
CA ASN A 514 -23.87 -26.68 -16.20
C ASN A 514 -24.69 -27.54 -15.23
N CYS A 515 -24.11 -27.93 -14.10
CA CYS A 515 -24.86 -28.63 -13.04
C CYS A 515 -25.84 -27.71 -12.32
N GLU A 516 -25.42 -26.49 -11.94
CA GLU A 516 -26.30 -25.50 -11.31
C GLU A 516 -27.48 -25.10 -12.23
N PHE A 517 -27.20 -24.90 -13.53
CA PHE A 517 -28.26 -24.69 -14.50
C PHE A 517 -29.26 -25.85 -14.52
N ALA A 518 -28.74 -27.09 -14.53
CA ALA A 518 -29.60 -28.27 -14.60
C ALA A 518 -30.47 -28.41 -13.35
N ILE A 519 -29.93 -28.13 -12.16
CA ILE A 519 -30.73 -28.12 -10.93
C ILE A 519 -31.86 -27.09 -11.04
N CYS A 520 -31.50 -25.84 -11.30
CA CYS A 520 -32.52 -24.76 -11.38
C CYS A 520 -33.57 -25.00 -12.46
N LEU A 521 -33.16 -25.43 -13.65
CA LEU A 521 -34.08 -25.72 -14.75
C LEU A 521 -34.96 -26.94 -14.47
N GLY A 522 -34.37 -28.01 -13.91
CA GLY A 522 -35.13 -29.22 -13.58
C GLY A 522 -36.20 -29.01 -12.49
N ARG A 523 -35.96 -28.08 -11.55
CA ARG A 523 -36.93 -27.71 -10.51
C ARG A 523 -38.00 -26.71 -11.00
N THR A 524 -37.79 -26.07 -12.16
CA THR A 524 -38.72 -25.09 -12.78
C THR A 524 -39.43 -25.65 -14.02
N GLU A 525 -39.63 -26.96 -14.08
CA GLU A 525 -40.35 -27.70 -15.14
C GLU A 525 -39.71 -27.61 -16.55
N LYS A 526 -38.44 -27.19 -16.63
CA LYS A 526 -37.66 -27.12 -17.87
C LYS A 526 -36.72 -28.31 -18.03
N SER A 527 -37.26 -29.52 -17.81
CA SER A 527 -36.46 -30.74 -17.72
C SER A 527 -35.69 -31.08 -19.02
N GLU A 528 -36.17 -30.72 -20.20
CA GLU A 528 -35.44 -30.92 -21.46
C GLU A 528 -34.17 -30.06 -21.52
N GLU A 529 -34.26 -28.78 -21.10
CA GLU A 529 -33.11 -27.89 -21.03
C GLU A 529 -32.12 -28.36 -19.94
N ALA A 530 -32.63 -28.83 -18.81
CA ALA A 530 -31.82 -29.39 -17.72
C ALA A 530 -31.00 -30.57 -18.22
N ILE A 531 -31.62 -31.51 -18.95
CA ILE A 531 -30.94 -32.68 -19.54
C ILE A 531 -29.82 -32.24 -20.49
N ALA A 532 -30.09 -31.22 -21.34
CA ALA A 532 -29.08 -30.71 -22.26
C ALA A 532 -27.85 -30.15 -21.49
N ARG A 533 -28.05 -29.45 -20.36
CA ARG A 533 -26.97 -28.98 -19.48
C ARG A 533 -26.23 -30.11 -18.79
N LEU A 534 -26.93 -31.18 -18.36
CA LEU A 534 -26.28 -32.34 -17.75
C LEU A 534 -25.41 -33.09 -18.77
N PHE A 535 -25.86 -33.23 -20.02
CA PHE A 535 -25.03 -33.82 -21.08
C PHE A 535 -23.79 -32.97 -21.36
N LYS A 536 -23.89 -31.63 -21.31
CA LYS A 536 -22.72 -30.77 -21.44
C LYS A 536 -21.76 -30.98 -20.29
N ALA A 537 -22.26 -31.13 -19.06
CA ALA A 537 -21.41 -31.46 -17.90
C ALA A 537 -20.74 -32.83 -18.09
N GLN A 538 -21.42 -33.80 -18.70
CA GLN A 538 -20.85 -35.09 -19.04
C GLN A 538 -19.73 -34.98 -20.09
N GLU A 539 -19.95 -34.20 -21.15
CA GLU A 539 -18.92 -33.91 -22.18
C GLU A 539 -17.68 -33.24 -21.58
N LEU A 540 -17.85 -32.43 -20.55
CA LEU A 540 -16.76 -31.80 -19.78
C LEU A 540 -16.06 -32.76 -18.80
N GLY A 541 -16.50 -34.04 -18.74
CA GLY A 541 -15.82 -35.10 -17.99
C GLY A 541 -16.45 -35.47 -16.66
N ARG A 542 -17.66 -35.03 -16.32
CA ARG A 542 -18.37 -35.51 -15.14
C ARG A 542 -19.07 -36.82 -15.43
N GLU A 543 -18.75 -37.91 -14.70
CA GLU A 543 -19.29 -39.24 -14.86
C GLU A 543 -19.52 -39.91 -13.49
N ASP A 544 -20.34 -39.27 -12.64
CA ASP A 544 -20.62 -39.76 -11.28
C ASP A 544 -22.10 -40.15 -11.11
N ASP A 545 -22.38 -40.77 -10.00
CA ASP A 545 -23.73 -41.21 -9.60
C ASP A 545 -24.70 -40.04 -9.50
N TRP A 546 -24.23 -38.85 -9.08
CA TRP A 546 -25.06 -37.65 -9.00
C TRP A 546 -25.54 -37.21 -10.38
N LEU A 547 -24.64 -37.12 -11.37
CA LEU A 547 -24.97 -36.70 -12.73
C LEU A 547 -26.03 -37.63 -13.34
N TYR A 548 -25.82 -38.93 -13.23
CA TYR A 548 -26.78 -39.92 -13.80
C TYR A 548 -28.11 -39.85 -13.08
N SER A 549 -28.12 -39.59 -11.80
CA SER A 549 -29.36 -39.42 -11.01
C SER A 549 -30.17 -38.21 -11.46
N GLU A 550 -29.52 -37.06 -11.67
CA GLU A 550 -30.21 -35.86 -12.14
C GLU A 550 -30.71 -36.00 -13.57
N ILE A 551 -29.99 -36.69 -14.45
CA ILE A 551 -30.47 -37.02 -15.79
C ILE A 551 -31.73 -37.90 -15.69
N ALA A 552 -31.69 -38.93 -14.88
CA ALA A 552 -32.80 -39.84 -14.67
C ALA A 552 -34.01 -39.13 -14.08
N TYR A 553 -33.82 -38.30 -13.04
CA TYR A 553 -34.89 -37.50 -12.45
C TYR A 553 -35.62 -36.64 -13.48
N ASN A 554 -34.88 -35.94 -14.33
CA ASN A 554 -35.45 -35.09 -15.38
C ASN A 554 -36.15 -35.91 -16.45
N TYR A 555 -35.67 -37.10 -16.85
CA TYR A 555 -36.39 -37.99 -17.74
C TYR A 555 -37.69 -38.51 -17.11
N GLY A 556 -37.66 -38.85 -15.83
CA GLY A 556 -38.88 -39.23 -15.11
C GLY A 556 -39.94 -38.14 -15.08
N ARG A 557 -39.53 -36.88 -14.93
CA ARG A 557 -40.42 -35.68 -15.00
C ARG A 557 -41.03 -35.47 -16.41
N LEU A 558 -40.40 -35.96 -17.46
CA LEU A 558 -40.89 -35.93 -18.85
C LEU A 558 -41.69 -37.14 -19.23
N ASP A 559 -42.09 -38.00 -18.29
CA ASP A 559 -42.74 -39.29 -18.54
C ASP A 559 -41.92 -40.25 -19.45
N ARG A 560 -40.62 -40.04 -19.53
CA ARG A 560 -39.69 -40.86 -20.31
C ARG A 560 -39.02 -41.90 -19.42
N ALA A 561 -39.86 -42.79 -18.88
CA ALA A 561 -39.46 -43.75 -17.86
C ALA A 561 -38.42 -44.78 -18.36
N GLU A 562 -38.39 -45.16 -19.63
CA GLU A 562 -37.40 -46.08 -20.19
C GLU A 562 -36.03 -45.48 -20.14
N GLU A 563 -35.86 -44.20 -20.55
CA GLU A 563 -34.58 -43.50 -20.49
C GLU A 563 -34.17 -43.23 -19.05
N ALA A 564 -35.13 -42.88 -18.15
CA ALA A 564 -34.87 -42.71 -16.75
C ALA A 564 -34.24 -43.97 -16.16
N LEU A 565 -34.80 -45.16 -16.43
CA LEU A 565 -34.25 -46.42 -15.93
C LEU A 565 -32.83 -46.74 -16.46
N ILE A 566 -32.49 -46.35 -17.67
CA ILE A 566 -31.16 -46.49 -18.23
C ILE A 566 -30.13 -45.67 -17.38
N TYR A 567 -30.48 -44.46 -17.01
CA TYR A 567 -29.61 -43.60 -16.22
C TYR A 567 -29.60 -43.96 -14.72
N LEU A 568 -30.72 -44.48 -14.17
CA LEU A 568 -30.71 -45.05 -12.81
C LEU A 568 -29.82 -46.28 -12.70
N ASP A 569 -29.78 -47.16 -13.72
CA ASP A 569 -28.85 -48.28 -13.80
C ASP A 569 -27.38 -47.78 -13.84
N LYS A 570 -27.10 -46.70 -14.60
CA LYS A 570 -25.77 -46.09 -14.59
C LYS A 570 -25.42 -45.46 -13.24
N ALA A 571 -26.38 -44.83 -12.55
CA ALA A 571 -26.15 -44.28 -11.22
C ALA A 571 -25.85 -45.39 -10.18
N GLU A 572 -26.57 -46.54 -10.25
CA GLU A 572 -26.29 -47.72 -9.41
C GLU A 572 -24.87 -48.25 -9.67
N LYS A 573 -24.49 -48.41 -10.98
CA LYS A 573 -23.15 -48.87 -11.37
C LYS A 573 -22.04 -47.88 -11.00
N ALA A 574 -22.32 -46.59 -10.92
CA ALA A 574 -21.44 -45.53 -10.45
C ALA A 574 -21.29 -45.51 -8.92
N GLY A 575 -22.05 -46.35 -8.20
CA GLY A 575 -21.91 -46.53 -6.76
C GLY A 575 -23.04 -46.00 -5.90
N ARG A 576 -24.13 -45.45 -6.49
CA ARG A 576 -25.28 -45.02 -5.70
C ARG A 576 -26.04 -46.23 -5.19
N ASP A 577 -26.29 -46.26 -3.88
CA ASP A 577 -27.00 -47.34 -3.20
C ASP A 577 -27.79 -46.76 -2.01
N ASP A 578 -28.84 -45.95 -2.37
CA ASP A 578 -29.67 -45.29 -1.36
C ASP A 578 -31.17 -45.46 -1.65
N THR A 579 -31.99 -45.08 -0.65
CA THR A 579 -33.45 -45.16 -0.73
C THR A 579 -34.04 -44.31 -1.84
N TRP A 580 -33.38 -43.22 -2.24
CA TRP A 580 -33.83 -42.38 -3.33
C TRP A 580 -33.74 -43.14 -4.67
N LEU A 581 -32.57 -43.73 -4.97
CA LEU A 581 -32.32 -44.48 -6.21
C LEU A 581 -33.40 -45.54 -6.44
N TYR A 582 -33.63 -46.38 -5.40
CA TYR A 582 -34.55 -47.48 -5.52
C TYR A 582 -36.03 -47.03 -5.54
N SER A 583 -36.36 -45.91 -4.92
CA SER A 583 -37.63 -45.24 -5.03
C SER A 583 -37.91 -44.77 -6.47
N GLU A 584 -36.93 -44.13 -7.10
CA GLU A 584 -37.05 -43.69 -8.49
C GLU A 584 -37.15 -44.85 -9.48
N ILE A 585 -36.37 -45.92 -9.29
CA ILE A 585 -36.50 -47.14 -10.08
C ILE A 585 -37.91 -47.73 -9.92
N GLY A 586 -38.40 -47.90 -8.71
CA GLY A 586 -39.75 -48.37 -8.47
C GLY A 586 -40.85 -47.53 -9.09
N TRP A 587 -40.74 -46.21 -9.00
CA TRP A 587 -41.65 -45.24 -9.58
C TRP A 587 -41.66 -45.36 -11.12
N ASN A 588 -40.51 -45.31 -11.78
CA ASN A 588 -40.42 -45.41 -13.24
C ASN A 588 -40.85 -46.76 -13.79
N LEU A 589 -40.61 -47.87 -13.04
CA LEU A 589 -41.17 -49.19 -13.36
C LEU A 589 -42.71 -49.20 -13.26
N GLY A 590 -43.28 -48.52 -12.26
CA GLY A 590 -44.69 -48.32 -12.09
C GLY A 590 -45.33 -47.55 -13.26
N THR A 591 -44.68 -46.52 -13.76
CA THR A 591 -45.09 -45.75 -14.96
C THR A 591 -45.11 -46.63 -16.22
N LEU A 592 -44.18 -47.60 -16.33
CA LEU A 592 -44.16 -48.58 -17.41
C LEU A 592 -45.04 -49.79 -17.20
N GLU A 593 -45.94 -49.77 -16.20
CA GLU A 593 -46.84 -50.86 -15.82
C GLU A 593 -46.11 -52.17 -15.40
N ARG A 594 -44.82 -52.10 -15.10
CA ARG A 594 -44.00 -53.24 -14.58
C ARG A 594 -44.12 -53.34 -13.09
N TYR A 595 -45.37 -53.48 -12.60
CA TYR A 595 -45.72 -53.33 -11.16
C TYR A 595 -45.05 -54.35 -10.27
N GLU A 596 -44.90 -55.65 -10.68
CA GLU A 596 -44.23 -56.68 -9.90
C GLU A 596 -42.74 -56.36 -9.67
N GLU A 597 -42.10 -55.76 -10.69
CA GLU A 597 -40.72 -55.39 -10.58
C GLU A 597 -40.56 -54.13 -9.69
N GLY A 598 -41.40 -53.12 -9.90
CA GLY A 598 -41.44 -51.92 -9.08
C GLY A 598 -41.65 -52.20 -7.61
N LEU A 599 -42.59 -53.13 -7.30
CA LEU A 599 -42.86 -53.54 -5.91
C LEU A 599 -41.61 -54.05 -5.19
N LYS A 600 -40.76 -54.84 -5.85
CA LYS A 600 -39.52 -55.37 -5.28
C LYS A 600 -38.55 -54.25 -4.84
N TYR A 601 -38.48 -53.17 -5.65
CA TYR A 601 -37.66 -52.04 -5.33
C TYR A 601 -38.23 -51.23 -4.13
N PHE A 602 -39.55 -51.04 -4.09
CA PHE A 602 -40.20 -50.38 -2.94
C PHE A 602 -40.02 -51.22 -1.65
N GLU A 603 -40.14 -52.56 -1.73
CA GLU A 603 -39.83 -53.44 -0.58
C GLU A 603 -38.37 -53.34 -0.16
N LYS A 604 -37.45 -53.20 -1.11
CA LYS A 604 -36.01 -52.94 -0.79
C LYS A 604 -35.87 -51.63 -0.06
N VAL A 605 -36.56 -50.55 -0.47
CA VAL A 605 -36.55 -49.24 0.19
C VAL A 605 -37.04 -49.33 1.66
N ILE A 606 -38.10 -50.09 1.92
CA ILE A 606 -38.56 -50.37 3.29
C ILE A 606 -37.47 -51.13 4.07
N GLY A 607 -36.85 -52.15 3.44
CA GLY A 607 -35.75 -52.90 4.06
C GLY A 607 -34.53 -52.04 4.42
N MET A 608 -34.33 -50.92 3.73
CA MET A 608 -33.29 -49.92 4.03
C MET A 608 -33.69 -48.90 5.09
N GLY A 609 -34.92 -49.02 5.65
CA GLY A 609 -35.40 -48.23 6.79
C GLY A 609 -36.24 -47.00 6.43
N ARG A 610 -36.55 -46.73 5.16
CA ARG A 610 -37.50 -45.67 4.77
C ARG A 610 -38.93 -46.16 5.03
N ASN A 611 -39.68 -45.43 5.87
CA ASN A 611 -41.00 -45.79 6.35
C ASN A 611 -41.96 -44.59 6.44
N ASP A 612 -41.86 -43.67 5.47
CA ASP A 612 -42.71 -42.50 5.36
C ASP A 612 -44.04 -42.83 4.64
N GLU A 613 -44.97 -41.86 4.63
CA GLU A 613 -46.28 -41.97 3.99
C GLU A 613 -46.15 -42.21 2.48
N TRP A 614 -45.12 -41.60 1.84
CA TRP A 614 -44.93 -41.70 0.40
C TRP A 614 -44.66 -43.16 -0.03
N ILE A 615 -43.70 -43.83 0.65
CA ILE A 615 -43.32 -45.19 0.27
C ILE A 615 -44.48 -46.18 0.46
N TYR A 616 -45.22 -46.07 1.59
CA TYR A 616 -46.36 -46.93 1.85
C TYR A 616 -47.51 -46.65 0.85
N SER A 617 -47.69 -45.42 0.43
CA SER A 617 -48.67 -45.03 -0.59
C SER A 617 -48.32 -45.63 -1.95
N GLN A 618 -47.03 -45.58 -2.36
CA GLN A 618 -46.60 -46.18 -3.62
C GLN A 618 -46.70 -47.71 -3.62
N ILE A 619 -46.35 -48.36 -2.53
CA ILE A 619 -46.56 -49.81 -2.39
C ILE A 619 -48.06 -50.14 -2.48
N GLY A 620 -48.91 -49.43 -1.76
CA GLY A 620 -50.33 -49.62 -1.79
C GLY A 620 -50.95 -49.44 -3.17
N TRP A 621 -50.53 -48.36 -3.85
CA TRP A 621 -50.98 -48.12 -5.23
C TRP A 621 -50.53 -49.22 -6.18
N THR A 622 -49.27 -49.63 -6.09
CA THR A 622 -48.68 -50.69 -6.94
C THR A 622 -49.41 -52.02 -6.70
N LEU A 623 -49.63 -52.39 -5.44
CA LEU A 623 -50.39 -53.60 -5.06
C LEU A 623 -51.88 -53.54 -5.58
N ALA A 624 -52.48 -52.36 -5.55
CA ALA A 624 -53.84 -52.18 -6.07
C ALA A 624 -53.90 -52.39 -7.63
N LYS A 625 -52.87 -51.96 -8.35
CA LYS A 625 -52.71 -52.22 -9.78
C LYS A 625 -52.48 -53.70 -10.08
N LEU A 626 -51.81 -54.42 -9.21
CA LEU A 626 -51.64 -55.90 -9.28
C LEU A 626 -52.88 -56.66 -8.85
N GLY A 627 -53.97 -56.01 -8.41
CA GLY A 627 -55.16 -56.65 -7.91
C GLY A 627 -55.05 -57.23 -6.49
N ARG A 628 -53.92 -57.03 -5.79
CA ARG A 628 -53.68 -57.48 -4.41
C ARG A 628 -54.29 -56.48 -3.41
N ASN A 629 -55.64 -56.30 -3.51
CA ASN A 629 -56.36 -55.21 -2.86
C ASN A 629 -56.28 -55.27 -1.32
N ALA A 630 -56.25 -56.46 -0.70
CA ALA A 630 -56.16 -56.56 0.75
C ALA A 630 -54.80 -56.03 1.29
N GLU A 631 -53.72 -56.40 0.65
CA GLU A 631 -52.39 -55.93 0.97
C GLU A 631 -52.21 -54.42 0.65
N ALA A 632 -52.82 -53.96 -0.46
CA ALA A 632 -52.88 -52.54 -0.83
C ALA A 632 -53.55 -51.73 0.30
N ALA A 633 -54.71 -52.19 0.81
CA ALA A 633 -55.41 -51.52 1.89
C ALA A 633 -54.60 -51.42 3.18
N GLU A 634 -53.83 -52.45 3.53
CA GLU A 634 -52.95 -52.42 4.69
C GLU A 634 -51.86 -51.38 4.57
N ASN A 635 -51.23 -51.25 3.39
CA ASN A 635 -50.17 -50.28 3.18
C ASN A 635 -50.72 -48.83 3.08
N LEU A 636 -51.86 -48.63 2.38
CA LEU A 636 -52.51 -47.32 2.33
C LEU A 636 -53.01 -46.87 3.72
N LYS A 637 -53.47 -47.76 4.58
CA LYS A 637 -53.81 -47.45 5.98
C LYS A 637 -52.61 -46.91 6.75
N LYS A 638 -51.45 -47.55 6.59
CA LYS A 638 -50.21 -47.02 7.18
C LYS A 638 -49.85 -45.65 6.63
N ALA A 639 -50.02 -45.44 5.36
CA ALA A 639 -49.79 -44.11 4.73
C ALA A 639 -50.72 -43.05 5.33
N VAL A 640 -52.04 -43.34 5.46
CA VAL A 640 -53.02 -42.48 6.13
C VAL A 640 -52.70 -42.20 7.59
N GLU A 641 -52.21 -43.21 8.34
CA GLU A 641 -51.76 -43.04 9.74
C GLU A 641 -50.57 -42.05 9.84
N LEU A 642 -49.69 -42.03 8.85
CA LEU A 642 -48.51 -41.15 8.81
C LEU A 642 -48.87 -39.73 8.31
N ASN A 643 -49.76 -39.65 7.32
CA ASN A 643 -50.28 -38.38 6.81
C ASN A 643 -51.80 -38.43 6.58
N PRO A 644 -52.62 -38.06 7.56
CA PRO A 644 -54.07 -38.13 7.50
C PRO A 644 -54.74 -36.97 6.69
N TYR A 645 -53.93 -36.05 6.14
CA TYR A 645 -54.42 -34.87 5.41
C TYR A 645 -54.08 -34.95 3.92
N ASP A 646 -53.65 -36.08 3.42
CA ASP A 646 -53.42 -36.30 1.99
C ASP A 646 -54.66 -36.87 1.30
N SER A 647 -55.31 -36.04 0.48
CA SER A 647 -56.52 -36.42 -0.24
C SER A 647 -56.28 -37.56 -1.23
N TRP A 648 -55.13 -37.64 -1.87
CA TRP A 648 -54.79 -38.72 -2.79
C TRP A 648 -54.68 -40.08 -2.08
N ILE A 649 -54.04 -40.11 -0.91
CA ILE A 649 -53.94 -41.37 -0.11
C ILE A 649 -55.29 -41.81 0.37
N GLU A 650 -56.08 -40.90 0.97
CA GLU A 650 -57.46 -41.19 1.44
C GLU A 650 -58.36 -41.67 0.32
N TYR A 651 -58.32 -41.02 -0.86
CA TYR A 651 -59.08 -41.42 -2.05
C TYR A 651 -58.70 -42.83 -2.52
N ASN A 652 -57.40 -43.14 -2.68
CA ASN A 652 -56.94 -44.45 -3.13
C ASN A 652 -57.28 -45.55 -2.10
N LEU A 653 -57.18 -45.27 -0.79
CA LEU A 653 -57.60 -46.19 0.26
C LEU A 653 -59.08 -46.51 0.13
N GLY A 654 -59.93 -45.50 -0.06
CA GLY A 654 -61.34 -45.70 -0.26
C GLY A 654 -61.66 -46.57 -1.49
N ARG A 655 -61.02 -46.33 -2.61
CA ARG A 655 -61.15 -47.16 -3.84
C ARG A 655 -60.74 -48.61 -3.60
N VAL A 656 -59.67 -48.85 -2.89
CA VAL A 656 -59.14 -50.18 -2.61
C VAL A 656 -60.06 -50.90 -1.62
N LEU A 657 -60.56 -50.23 -0.59
CA LEU A 657 -61.49 -50.77 0.38
C LEU A 657 -62.80 -51.18 -0.30
N ARG A 658 -63.32 -50.40 -1.25
CA ARG A 658 -64.49 -50.78 -2.09
C ARG A 658 -64.20 -52.08 -2.83
N LYS A 659 -63.03 -52.21 -3.49
CA LYS A 659 -62.63 -53.44 -4.20
C LYS A 659 -62.48 -54.64 -3.24
N CYS A 660 -62.28 -54.42 -1.95
CA CYS A 660 -62.29 -55.42 -0.87
C CYS A 660 -63.71 -55.71 -0.33
N GLY A 661 -64.75 -55.08 -0.83
CA GLY A 661 -66.13 -55.22 -0.33
C GLY A 661 -66.40 -54.49 1.01
N LYS A 662 -65.54 -53.60 1.46
CA LYS A 662 -65.63 -52.85 2.71
C LYS A 662 -66.26 -51.47 2.46
N TYR A 663 -67.45 -51.45 1.96
CA TYR A 663 -68.11 -50.28 1.41
C TYR A 663 -68.29 -49.13 2.41
N ILE A 664 -68.64 -49.44 3.69
CA ILE A 664 -68.85 -48.42 4.72
C ILE A 664 -67.51 -47.73 5.08
N GLU A 665 -66.45 -48.52 5.31
CA GLU A 665 -65.13 -48.02 5.58
C GLU A 665 -64.58 -47.21 4.39
N ALA A 666 -64.84 -47.69 3.16
CA ALA A 666 -64.49 -47.00 1.93
C ALA A 666 -65.12 -45.58 1.85
N MET A 667 -66.44 -45.49 2.16
CA MET A 667 -67.13 -44.19 2.12
C MET A 667 -66.60 -43.19 3.14
N GLU A 668 -66.15 -43.65 4.34
CA GLU A 668 -65.51 -42.79 5.35
C GLU A 668 -64.25 -42.13 4.80
N HIS A 669 -63.38 -42.89 4.15
CA HIS A 669 -62.14 -42.39 3.56
C HIS A 669 -62.40 -41.49 2.32
N ILE A 670 -63.38 -41.88 1.46
CA ILE A 670 -63.71 -41.04 0.30
C ILE A 670 -64.31 -39.69 0.71
N ARG A 671 -65.18 -39.65 1.77
CA ARG A 671 -65.68 -38.35 2.28
C ARG A 671 -64.58 -37.51 2.84
N LYS A 672 -63.64 -38.12 3.55
CA LYS A 672 -62.50 -37.43 4.09
C LYS A 672 -61.60 -36.85 2.96
N ALA A 673 -61.39 -37.62 1.91
CA ALA A 673 -60.70 -37.12 0.72
C ALA A 673 -61.44 -35.91 0.08
N ALA A 674 -62.78 -35.96 0.01
CA ALA A 674 -63.61 -34.86 -0.49
C ALA A 674 -63.53 -33.60 0.42
N GLU A 675 -63.49 -33.79 1.75
CA GLU A 675 -63.34 -32.69 2.73
C GLU A 675 -61.97 -32.01 2.64
N ILE A 676 -60.89 -32.75 2.38
CA ILE A 676 -59.54 -32.25 2.18
C ILE A 676 -59.49 -31.47 0.83
N GLY A 677 -60.21 -31.93 -0.19
CA GLY A 677 -60.33 -31.31 -1.50
C GLY A 677 -59.41 -31.88 -2.59
N GLY A 678 -59.59 -31.46 -3.82
CA GLY A 678 -58.73 -31.82 -4.96
C GLY A 678 -59.21 -32.98 -5.85
N TYR A 679 -60.27 -33.68 -5.47
CA TYR A 679 -60.81 -34.81 -6.24
C TYR A 679 -62.31 -34.68 -6.49
N GLU A 680 -62.82 -33.47 -6.71
CA GLU A 680 -64.21 -33.17 -7.03
C GLU A 680 -64.68 -34.01 -8.23
N GLY A 681 -65.87 -34.59 -8.13
CA GLY A 681 -66.39 -35.51 -9.11
C GLY A 681 -65.84 -36.95 -9.01
N TRP A 682 -64.54 -37.14 -8.80
CA TRP A 682 -64.01 -38.50 -8.59
C TRP A 682 -64.42 -39.11 -7.24
N THR A 683 -64.46 -38.31 -6.19
CA THR A 683 -64.99 -38.72 -4.87
C THR A 683 -66.51 -39.00 -4.97
N ASP A 684 -67.25 -38.17 -5.75
CA ASP A 684 -68.67 -38.40 -6.00
C ASP A 684 -68.91 -39.73 -6.76
N LEU A 685 -68.08 -40.03 -7.77
CA LEU A 685 -68.15 -41.29 -8.51
C LEU A 685 -67.91 -42.51 -7.59
N GLU A 686 -66.91 -42.46 -6.78
CA GLU A 686 -66.60 -43.52 -5.82
C GLU A 686 -67.68 -43.66 -4.70
N LEU A 687 -68.25 -42.56 -4.21
CA LEU A 687 -69.37 -42.58 -3.29
C LEU A 687 -70.62 -43.17 -3.98
N ALA A 688 -70.96 -42.73 -5.20
CA ALA A 688 -72.04 -43.31 -5.97
C ALA A 688 -71.86 -44.81 -6.13
N TRP A 689 -70.67 -45.29 -6.42
CA TRP A 689 -70.37 -46.71 -6.57
C TRP A 689 -70.57 -47.47 -5.27
N ASN A 690 -70.01 -47.00 -4.15
CA ASN A 690 -70.16 -47.64 -2.83
C ASN A 690 -71.62 -47.69 -2.40
N TYR A 691 -72.42 -46.59 -2.62
CA TYR A 691 -73.87 -46.63 -2.31
C TYR A 691 -74.65 -47.57 -3.21
N ALA A 692 -74.27 -47.69 -4.47
CA ALA A 692 -74.94 -48.64 -5.40
C ALA A 692 -74.66 -50.10 -4.98
N GLU A 693 -73.43 -50.43 -4.48
CA GLU A 693 -73.05 -51.75 -4.01
C GLU A 693 -73.81 -52.17 -2.75
N ILE A 694 -74.23 -51.27 -1.89
CA ILE A 694 -74.99 -51.52 -0.67
C ILE A 694 -76.52 -51.36 -0.92
N ASP A 695 -76.98 -51.22 -2.15
CA ASP A 695 -78.37 -51.11 -2.61
C ASP A 695 -79.05 -49.78 -2.22
N GLU A 696 -78.31 -48.75 -1.84
CA GLU A 696 -78.77 -47.38 -1.56
C GLU A 696 -78.82 -46.53 -2.85
N LYS A 697 -79.66 -46.96 -3.76
CA LYS A 697 -79.72 -46.50 -5.16
C LYS A 697 -80.10 -45.01 -5.35
N GLU A 698 -81.01 -44.49 -4.50
CA GLU A 698 -81.38 -43.08 -4.57
C GLU A 698 -80.24 -42.15 -4.19
N VAL A 699 -79.47 -42.50 -3.13
CA VAL A 699 -78.32 -41.76 -2.72
C VAL A 699 -77.24 -41.87 -3.79
N ALA A 700 -77.01 -43.09 -4.32
CA ALA A 700 -76.05 -43.30 -5.40
C ALA A 700 -76.36 -42.44 -6.66
N LYS A 701 -77.65 -42.21 -6.96
CA LYS A 701 -78.05 -41.38 -8.06
C LYS A 701 -77.73 -39.88 -7.83
N GLU A 702 -77.95 -39.37 -6.64
CA GLU A 702 -77.62 -37.99 -6.27
C GLU A 702 -76.13 -37.70 -6.49
N TYR A 703 -75.25 -38.61 -6.02
CA TYR A 703 -73.81 -38.50 -6.23
C TYR A 703 -73.43 -38.62 -7.72
N LEU A 704 -74.14 -39.50 -8.51
CA LEU A 704 -73.82 -39.62 -9.91
C LEU A 704 -74.27 -38.40 -10.72
N GLU A 705 -75.28 -37.66 -10.29
CA GLU A 705 -75.67 -36.36 -10.87
C GLU A 705 -74.61 -35.30 -10.60
N ASN A 706 -73.85 -35.35 -9.48
CA ASN A 706 -72.77 -34.49 -9.23
C ASN A 706 -71.56 -34.80 -10.11
N VAL A 707 -71.25 -36.06 -10.41
CA VAL A 707 -70.22 -36.47 -11.35
C VAL A 707 -70.36 -35.75 -12.71
N GLU A 708 -71.60 -35.67 -13.25
CA GLU A 708 -71.87 -35.02 -14.52
C GLU A 708 -71.61 -33.50 -14.53
N LYS A 709 -71.47 -32.86 -13.33
CA LYS A 709 -71.14 -31.44 -13.19
C LYS A 709 -69.61 -31.17 -13.22
N TYR A 710 -68.87 -32.13 -12.78
CA TYR A 710 -67.45 -31.95 -12.54
C TYR A 710 -66.52 -32.73 -13.50
N LEU A 711 -67.02 -33.83 -14.09
CA LEU A 711 -66.22 -34.71 -14.94
C LEU A 711 -66.84 -34.86 -16.32
N ASP A 712 -66.02 -34.96 -17.35
CA ASP A 712 -66.47 -35.38 -18.69
C ASP A 712 -66.72 -36.89 -18.71
N ILE A 713 -68.00 -37.26 -18.57
CA ILE A 713 -68.46 -38.65 -18.53
C ILE A 713 -68.20 -39.42 -19.83
N ASN A 714 -67.76 -38.76 -20.90
CA ASN A 714 -67.40 -39.40 -22.16
C ASN A 714 -65.89 -39.62 -22.30
N SER A 715 -65.12 -39.07 -21.42
CA SER A 715 -63.65 -39.31 -21.37
C SER A 715 -63.37 -40.78 -21.05
N ASP A 716 -62.33 -41.33 -21.65
CA ASP A 716 -61.92 -42.73 -21.42
C ASP A 716 -61.63 -43.03 -19.93
N ALA A 717 -61.21 -42.03 -19.20
CA ALA A 717 -60.88 -42.16 -17.78
C ALA A 717 -62.11 -42.36 -16.87
N VAL A 718 -63.27 -41.83 -17.21
CA VAL A 718 -64.48 -41.79 -16.37
C VAL A 718 -65.58 -42.73 -16.93
N LYS A 719 -65.65 -42.87 -18.21
CA LYS A 719 -66.74 -43.52 -18.94
C LYS A 719 -67.03 -44.95 -18.47
N GLU A 720 -66.05 -45.74 -18.30
CA GLU A 720 -66.16 -47.14 -17.87
C GLU A 720 -66.76 -47.22 -16.47
N ASP A 721 -66.14 -46.57 -15.50
CA ASP A 721 -66.57 -46.55 -14.13
C ASP A 721 -67.95 -45.94 -13.94
N TYR A 722 -68.23 -44.85 -14.63
CA TYR A 722 -69.54 -44.21 -14.64
C TYR A 722 -70.63 -45.15 -15.20
N ASN A 723 -70.38 -45.88 -16.29
CA ASN A 723 -71.38 -46.84 -16.87
C ASN A 723 -71.57 -48.02 -15.93
N ILE A 724 -70.55 -48.52 -15.23
CA ILE A 724 -70.71 -49.57 -14.24
C ILE A 724 -71.65 -49.11 -13.11
N VAL A 725 -71.37 -47.92 -12.54
CA VAL A 725 -72.21 -47.38 -11.47
C VAL A 725 -73.66 -47.17 -11.96
N LYS A 726 -73.83 -46.62 -13.12
CA LYS A 726 -75.18 -46.45 -13.75
C LYS A 726 -75.87 -47.76 -13.96
N PHE A 727 -75.12 -48.82 -14.35
CA PHE A 727 -75.70 -50.16 -14.48
C PHE A 727 -76.13 -50.71 -13.13
N LEU A 728 -75.34 -50.62 -12.09
CA LEU A 728 -75.63 -51.07 -10.72
C LEU A 728 -76.89 -50.37 -10.16
N ILE A 729 -77.01 -49.08 -10.36
CA ILE A 729 -78.17 -48.30 -9.95
C ILE A 729 -79.46 -48.83 -10.63
N ASN A 730 -79.42 -49.15 -11.94
CA ASN A 730 -80.57 -49.56 -12.74
C ASN A 730 -80.86 -51.05 -12.69
N ALA A 731 -79.96 -51.87 -12.17
CA ALA A 731 -80.16 -53.30 -12.06
C ALA A 731 -81.33 -53.62 -11.10
N MET A 732 -82.19 -54.52 -11.46
CA MET A 732 -83.30 -55.00 -10.56
C MET A 732 -82.71 -55.81 -9.40
N PRO A 733 -83.26 -55.70 -8.21
CA PRO A 733 -82.83 -56.57 -7.11
C PRO A 733 -82.95 -58.01 -7.54
N ILE A 734 -81.93 -58.82 -7.42
CA ILE A 734 -82.02 -60.27 -7.65
C ILE A 734 -82.86 -60.84 -6.49
N MET A 735 -84.11 -61.11 -6.74
CA MET A 735 -84.91 -61.85 -5.78
C MET A 735 -84.39 -63.30 -5.70
N PHE A 736 -83.62 -63.57 -4.67
CA PHE A 736 -83.36 -64.96 -4.32
C PHE A 736 -84.66 -65.55 -3.80
N SER A 737 -85.27 -66.42 -4.62
CA SER A 737 -86.39 -67.26 -4.30
C SER A 737 -85.92 -68.50 -3.53
#